data_4be5204dc738e135dd99c4f0e3ffc9d2
#
_entry.id   4be5204dc738e135dd99c4f0e3ffc9d2
#
_cell.length_a   1.000
_cell.length_b   1.000
_cell.length_c   1.000
_cell.angle_alpha   90.00
_cell.angle_beta   90.00
_cell.angle_gamma   90.00
#
_symmetry.space_group_name_H-M   'P 1'
#
loop_
_entity.id
_entity.type
_entity.pdbx_description
1 polymer ?
#
loop_
_entity_poly.entity_id
_entity_poly.type
_entity_poly.pdbx_seq_one_letter_code
_entity_poly.pdbx_strand_id
1 'polypeptide(L)'
;MNKVIQGNLLKYAAAFLLLQTLIITLAPAVRARTLAVDYRWSQWVALLLWIVVTYRVHLSIAQYLPDADPYLFPAAALLSGWGLLTIWRLDSGFGARQALWLGVSAFAFIGGLQLPTTLNFLRKYKYILLSGGLSLTGLTLLFGTNPIGYGPRLWLGCCGVYFQPSEPLKLLLVAYLAAYLAERIPMGMHAFTLIYPTIILSGIAILLLIFQRDLGTASIFIALYMIVIYLATGRRRTIIISLVLLAVVGIIGYYIIDIVHARIEAWLNPWNDPSGGAYQIVQSLLAIANGGIEGRGPGLGSPALVPVAISDFIFAAVAEETGLLGTIAMIATFGLVVVRGMRAALRAPDLFRRLFAAGITTYLGIQTLLIIGGNLRLLPLTGVTLPFLSYGGSSLLTSFLALLFLLLITNHLDEEPAPLPKPQPYLVLATCLILGLFTAALANGWWAVIRGTDLLTRTDNPRRIIEDRYVKRGMLLDRNDTPITSTSGTIGTFVRIYNYPDLAPVTGYNNPVYGQSGLEASLDDYLRGMKGNPTSTIWWSHLLYGMSPHGLDVRLSLDLTLQQRADEMMLGHSGAVILLNAQSGEILVMSSHPTFNPNYLNEIGSQLNKDPDKPLINRAVQGLYPTGTVIEPFAQALLGKTELTENERKSVYEAFGFNSTPQLQVQTAAPISATPHAADLHVSPLQVALASAALSDHGVAPAPRLAISVNTPTVGWVVLPTPGISFQAVQASQANEAAQAFTANGGGYWSHIGRASGDESQVTWFLAGTLANWQATPLVVVVTLEEDNGRLAQYIGQELLTGAMRP
;
A
#
# COMPACT_ATOMS: atom_id res chain seq x y z
N MET A 1 -9.72 -27.13 -38.36
CA MET A 1 -9.25 -27.38 -36.96
C MET A 1 -9.07 -26.09 -36.20
N ASN A 2 -8.34 -25.11 -36.70
CA ASN A 2 -8.06 -23.86 -36.02
C ASN A 2 -9.30 -23.06 -35.58
N LYS A 3 -10.33 -22.95 -36.44
CA LYS A 3 -11.62 -22.32 -36.15
C LYS A 3 -12.32 -22.93 -34.92
N VAL A 4 -12.31 -24.25 -34.76
CA VAL A 4 -12.95 -24.96 -33.66
C VAL A 4 -12.19 -24.70 -32.36
N ILE A 5 -10.84 -24.77 -32.37
CA ILE A 5 -10.00 -24.49 -31.22
C ILE A 5 -10.21 -23.04 -30.75
N GLN A 6 -10.13 -22.08 -31.68
CA GLN A 6 -10.34 -20.67 -31.42
C GLN A 6 -11.73 -20.41 -30.80
N GLY A 7 -12.80 -21.01 -31.42
CA GLY A 7 -14.16 -20.86 -30.92
C GLY A 7 -14.35 -21.41 -29.50
N ASN A 8 -13.73 -22.56 -29.16
CA ASN A 8 -13.82 -23.13 -27.81
C ASN A 8 -13.09 -22.29 -26.78
N LEU A 9 -11.90 -21.75 -27.12
CA LEU A 9 -11.17 -20.83 -26.22
C LEU A 9 -11.98 -19.55 -25.96
N LEU A 10 -12.65 -19.00 -26.97
CA LEU A 10 -13.52 -17.83 -26.82
C LEU A 10 -14.74 -18.13 -25.94
N LYS A 11 -15.31 -19.34 -26.00
CA LYS A 11 -16.39 -19.75 -25.06
C LYS A 11 -15.89 -19.77 -23.62
N TYR A 12 -14.68 -20.27 -23.34
CA TYR A 12 -14.11 -20.23 -21.99
C TYR A 12 -13.85 -18.79 -21.53
N ALA A 13 -13.33 -17.91 -22.41
CA ALA A 13 -13.18 -16.50 -22.11
C ALA A 13 -14.54 -15.83 -21.81
N ALA A 14 -15.58 -16.12 -22.60
CA ALA A 14 -16.93 -15.61 -22.37
C ALA A 14 -17.52 -16.11 -21.05
N ALA A 15 -17.34 -17.39 -20.71
CA ALA A 15 -17.81 -17.96 -19.44
C ALA A 15 -17.11 -17.29 -18.24
N PHE A 16 -15.80 -17.06 -18.31
CA PHE A 16 -15.04 -16.35 -17.28
C PHE A 16 -15.55 -14.91 -17.10
N LEU A 17 -15.73 -14.17 -18.18
CA LEU A 17 -16.20 -12.78 -18.14
C LEU A 17 -17.66 -12.68 -17.68
N LEU A 18 -18.51 -13.66 -18.05
CA LEU A 18 -19.88 -13.77 -17.55
C LEU A 18 -19.91 -13.96 -16.04
N LEU A 19 -19.07 -14.88 -15.53
CA LEU A 19 -18.94 -15.13 -14.09
C LEU A 19 -18.46 -13.86 -13.37
N GLN A 20 -17.43 -13.20 -13.89
CA GLN A 20 -16.93 -11.92 -13.33
C GLN A 20 -18.05 -10.86 -13.31
N THR A 21 -18.83 -10.72 -14.40
CA THR A 21 -19.93 -9.76 -14.48
C THR A 21 -21.03 -10.07 -13.45
N LEU A 22 -21.35 -11.35 -13.28
CA LEU A 22 -22.34 -11.81 -12.28
C LEU A 22 -21.85 -11.48 -10.86
N ILE A 23 -20.60 -11.74 -10.54
CA ILE A 23 -20.01 -11.44 -9.22
C ILE A 23 -20.04 -9.92 -8.97
N ILE A 24 -19.66 -9.09 -9.93
CA ILE A 24 -19.73 -7.61 -9.80
C ILE A 24 -21.16 -7.14 -9.57
N THR A 25 -22.17 -7.79 -10.20
CA THR A 25 -23.58 -7.47 -10.00
C THR A 25 -24.02 -7.76 -8.57
N LEU A 26 -23.59 -8.89 -8.01
CA LEU A 26 -23.95 -9.36 -6.67
C LEU A 26 -23.09 -8.75 -5.55
N ALA A 27 -21.95 -8.18 -5.88
CA ALA A 27 -21.00 -7.65 -4.90
C ALA A 27 -21.61 -6.66 -3.87
N PRO A 28 -22.54 -5.74 -4.23
CA PRO A 28 -23.18 -4.88 -3.25
C PRO A 28 -24.00 -5.66 -2.22
N ALA A 29 -24.72 -6.72 -2.64
CA ALA A 29 -25.54 -7.56 -1.75
C ALA A 29 -24.64 -8.36 -0.77
N VAL A 30 -23.53 -8.91 -1.26
CA VAL A 30 -22.54 -9.62 -0.43
C VAL A 30 -21.93 -8.66 0.59
N ARG A 31 -21.52 -7.46 0.17
CA ARG A 31 -20.92 -6.45 1.04
C ARG A 31 -21.88 -5.93 2.12
N ALA A 32 -23.14 -5.69 1.77
CA ALA A 32 -24.18 -5.22 2.68
C ALA A 32 -24.84 -6.36 3.49
N ARG A 33 -24.53 -7.62 3.18
CA ARG A 33 -25.16 -8.83 3.78
C ARG A 33 -26.71 -8.82 3.70
N THR A 34 -27.26 -8.21 2.66
CA THR A 34 -28.69 -8.11 2.39
C THR A 34 -28.96 -8.11 0.90
N LEU A 35 -30.13 -8.64 0.51
CA LEU A 35 -30.56 -8.60 -0.88
C LEU A 35 -31.25 -7.27 -1.27
N ALA A 36 -31.59 -6.44 -0.28
CA ALA A 36 -32.23 -5.14 -0.47
C ALA A 36 -31.15 -4.06 -0.73
N VAL A 37 -30.55 -4.09 -1.92
CA VAL A 37 -29.48 -3.17 -2.35
C VAL A 37 -29.66 -2.78 -3.81
N ASP A 38 -29.05 -1.66 -4.20
CA ASP A 38 -28.96 -1.26 -5.60
C ASP A 38 -27.89 -2.09 -6.31
N TYR A 39 -28.34 -2.98 -7.19
CA TYR A 39 -27.47 -3.85 -7.96
C TYR A 39 -26.79 -3.09 -9.10
N ARG A 40 -25.57 -3.48 -9.43
CA ARG A 40 -24.81 -2.93 -10.55
C ARG A 40 -25.16 -3.65 -11.83
N TRP A 41 -25.85 -2.99 -12.78
CA TRP A 41 -26.26 -3.58 -14.05
C TRP A 41 -25.49 -3.04 -15.25
N SER A 42 -24.88 -1.87 -15.13
CA SER A 42 -24.29 -1.15 -16.28
C SER A 42 -23.19 -1.93 -17.00
N GLN A 43 -22.39 -2.75 -16.30
CA GLN A 43 -21.32 -3.55 -16.89
C GLN A 43 -21.82 -4.66 -17.83
N TRP A 44 -23.11 -5.04 -17.78
CA TRP A 44 -23.68 -5.99 -18.73
C TRP A 44 -23.67 -5.46 -20.15
N VAL A 45 -23.78 -4.14 -20.35
CA VAL A 45 -23.63 -3.49 -21.66
C VAL A 45 -22.22 -3.71 -22.21
N ALA A 46 -21.21 -3.60 -21.36
CA ALA A 46 -19.82 -3.87 -21.75
C ALA A 46 -19.60 -5.33 -22.17
N LEU A 47 -20.15 -6.28 -21.39
CA LEU A 47 -20.09 -7.70 -21.71
C LEU A 47 -20.76 -8.03 -23.05
N LEU A 48 -21.98 -7.53 -23.27
CA LEU A 48 -22.74 -7.75 -24.51
C LEU A 48 -21.99 -7.19 -25.72
N LEU A 49 -21.47 -5.96 -25.61
CA LEU A 49 -20.66 -5.36 -26.67
C LEU A 49 -19.42 -6.22 -26.96
N TRP A 50 -18.71 -6.66 -25.91
CA TRP A 50 -17.53 -7.52 -26.07
C TRP A 50 -17.88 -8.83 -26.76
N ILE A 51 -19.01 -9.49 -26.42
CA ILE A 51 -19.47 -10.71 -27.07
C ILE A 51 -19.73 -10.46 -28.56
N VAL A 52 -20.46 -9.41 -28.91
CA VAL A 52 -20.78 -9.07 -30.31
C VAL A 52 -19.50 -8.79 -31.10
N VAL A 53 -18.62 -7.95 -30.56
CA VAL A 53 -17.35 -7.58 -31.20
C VAL A 53 -16.47 -8.80 -31.41
N THR A 54 -16.27 -9.60 -30.36
CA THR A 54 -15.41 -10.79 -30.39
C THR A 54 -15.97 -11.85 -31.36
N TYR A 55 -17.28 -12.05 -31.38
CA TYR A 55 -17.93 -12.98 -32.31
C TYR A 55 -17.76 -12.52 -33.77
N ARG A 56 -17.95 -11.24 -34.07
CA ARG A 56 -17.75 -10.67 -35.41
C ARG A 56 -16.29 -10.81 -35.88
N VAL A 57 -15.33 -10.48 -35.02
CA VAL A 57 -13.90 -10.64 -35.33
C VAL A 57 -13.54 -12.11 -35.54
N HIS A 58 -14.06 -13.03 -34.72
CA HIS A 58 -13.86 -14.47 -34.88
C HIS A 58 -14.36 -14.98 -36.27
N LEU A 59 -15.57 -14.57 -36.66
CA LEU A 59 -16.11 -14.95 -37.97
C LEU A 59 -15.23 -14.39 -39.11
N SER A 60 -14.76 -13.14 -38.99
CA SER A 60 -13.89 -12.53 -39.99
C SER A 60 -12.53 -13.25 -40.09
N ILE A 61 -11.91 -13.59 -38.95
CA ILE A 61 -10.67 -14.37 -38.93
C ILE A 61 -10.89 -15.74 -39.61
N ALA A 62 -11.97 -16.42 -39.24
CA ALA A 62 -12.29 -17.74 -39.81
C ALA A 62 -12.55 -17.70 -41.32
N GLN A 63 -12.99 -16.56 -41.84
CA GLN A 63 -13.24 -16.35 -43.29
C GLN A 63 -11.98 -15.97 -44.07
N TYR A 64 -11.20 -15.00 -43.54
CA TYR A 64 -10.07 -14.41 -44.29
C TYR A 64 -8.72 -15.05 -43.95
N LEU A 65 -8.57 -15.66 -42.73
CA LEU A 65 -7.31 -16.25 -42.27
C LEU A 65 -7.55 -17.64 -41.64
N PRO A 66 -7.94 -18.64 -42.43
CA PRO A 66 -8.33 -19.97 -41.95
C PRO A 66 -7.20 -20.71 -41.22
N ASP A 67 -5.94 -20.48 -41.64
CA ASP A 67 -4.75 -21.16 -41.13
C ASP A 67 -4.01 -20.36 -40.04
N ALA A 68 -4.52 -19.18 -39.67
CA ALA A 68 -3.92 -18.36 -38.62
C ALA A 68 -3.88 -19.06 -37.25
N ASP A 69 -2.95 -18.61 -36.44
CA ASP A 69 -2.78 -19.13 -35.08
C ASP A 69 -4.07 -19.03 -34.23
N PRO A 70 -4.60 -20.17 -33.73
CA PRO A 70 -5.89 -20.19 -33.03
C PRO A 70 -5.85 -19.64 -31.59
N TYR A 71 -4.67 -19.36 -31.02
CA TYR A 71 -4.49 -18.96 -29.62
C TYR A 71 -4.35 -17.45 -29.43
N LEU A 72 -3.77 -16.72 -30.40
CA LEU A 72 -3.45 -15.31 -30.30
C LEU A 72 -4.70 -14.45 -30.08
N PHE A 73 -5.74 -14.63 -30.91
CA PHE A 73 -6.96 -13.82 -30.78
C PHE A 73 -7.74 -14.11 -29.49
N PRO A 74 -7.97 -15.37 -29.05
CA PRO A 74 -8.62 -15.63 -27.77
C PRO A 74 -7.89 -15.04 -26.56
N ALA A 75 -6.54 -15.06 -26.58
CA ALA A 75 -5.75 -14.42 -25.52
C ALA A 75 -5.99 -12.91 -25.45
N ALA A 76 -5.93 -12.22 -26.59
CA ALA A 76 -6.20 -10.79 -26.67
C ALA A 76 -7.65 -10.43 -26.34
N ALA A 77 -8.61 -11.27 -26.76
CA ALA A 77 -10.02 -11.12 -26.46
C ALA A 77 -10.29 -11.25 -24.94
N LEU A 78 -9.70 -12.26 -24.28
CA LEU A 78 -9.79 -12.42 -22.85
C LEU A 78 -9.24 -11.19 -22.11
N LEU A 79 -8.02 -10.75 -22.44
CA LEU A 79 -7.39 -9.59 -21.81
C LEU A 79 -8.22 -8.32 -22.01
N SER A 80 -8.72 -8.06 -23.23
CA SER A 80 -9.51 -6.86 -23.53
C SER A 80 -10.88 -6.86 -22.84
N GLY A 81 -11.53 -8.02 -22.73
CA GLY A 81 -12.79 -8.16 -21.99
C GLY A 81 -12.60 -7.99 -20.49
N TRP A 82 -11.54 -8.60 -19.94
CA TRP A 82 -11.21 -8.47 -18.51
C TRP A 82 -10.88 -7.02 -18.17
N GLY A 83 -10.02 -6.35 -18.97
CA GLY A 83 -9.73 -4.93 -18.81
C GLY A 83 -10.98 -4.05 -18.90
N LEU A 84 -11.83 -4.29 -19.89
CA LEU A 84 -13.07 -3.53 -20.09
C LEU A 84 -14.01 -3.63 -18.86
N LEU A 85 -14.23 -4.82 -18.33
CA LEU A 85 -15.06 -5.02 -17.13
C LEU A 85 -14.43 -4.37 -15.89
N THR A 86 -13.11 -4.50 -15.71
CA THR A 86 -12.38 -3.87 -14.59
C THR A 86 -12.46 -2.34 -14.67
N ILE A 87 -12.24 -1.75 -15.85
CA ILE A 87 -12.36 -0.30 -16.05
C ILE A 87 -13.79 0.17 -15.80
N TRP A 88 -14.79 -0.54 -16.33
CA TRP A 88 -16.21 -0.20 -16.14
C TRP A 88 -16.63 -0.26 -14.66
N ARG A 89 -16.10 -1.24 -13.93
CA ARG A 89 -16.34 -1.37 -12.50
C ARG A 89 -15.70 -0.22 -11.70
N LEU A 90 -14.53 0.26 -12.11
CA LEU A 90 -13.85 1.39 -11.47
C LEU A 90 -14.50 2.73 -11.79
N ASP A 91 -14.82 2.95 -13.07
CA ASP A 91 -15.47 4.14 -13.57
C ASP A 91 -16.27 3.81 -14.83
N SER A 92 -17.59 3.98 -14.76
CA SER A 92 -18.50 3.66 -15.87
C SER A 92 -18.32 4.60 -17.06
N GLY A 93 -17.91 5.85 -16.84
CA GLY A 93 -17.66 6.83 -17.91
C GLY A 93 -16.43 6.45 -18.74
N PHE A 94 -15.33 6.08 -18.07
CA PHE A 94 -14.14 5.55 -18.77
C PHE A 94 -14.41 4.17 -19.36
N GLY A 95 -15.23 3.33 -18.72
CA GLY A 95 -15.67 2.05 -19.26
C GLY A 95 -16.42 2.19 -20.58
N ALA A 96 -17.37 3.13 -20.68
CA ALA A 96 -18.11 3.41 -21.91
C ALA A 96 -17.20 3.91 -23.06
N ARG A 97 -16.22 4.77 -22.75
CA ARG A 97 -15.21 5.21 -23.74
C ARG A 97 -14.33 4.06 -24.20
N GLN A 98 -13.89 3.19 -23.29
CA GLN A 98 -13.09 2.00 -23.63
C GLN A 98 -13.89 1.04 -24.51
N ALA A 99 -15.19 0.84 -24.25
CA ALA A 99 -16.09 0.05 -25.08
C ALA A 99 -16.20 0.60 -26.51
N LEU A 100 -16.30 1.94 -26.67
CA LEU A 100 -16.27 2.59 -27.98
C LEU A 100 -14.95 2.31 -28.71
N TRP A 101 -13.82 2.46 -28.01
CA TRP A 101 -12.50 2.19 -28.60
C TRP A 101 -12.31 0.71 -28.96
N LEU A 102 -12.92 -0.21 -28.23
CA LEU A 102 -12.94 -1.63 -28.61
C LEU A 102 -13.68 -1.83 -29.91
N GLY A 103 -14.82 -1.15 -30.13
CA GLY A 103 -15.55 -1.14 -31.39
C GLY A 103 -14.73 -0.57 -32.54
N VAL A 104 -14.06 0.57 -32.35
CA VAL A 104 -13.16 1.19 -33.34
C VAL A 104 -11.98 0.26 -33.65
N SER A 105 -11.38 -0.37 -32.64
CA SER A 105 -10.27 -1.32 -32.83
C SER A 105 -10.69 -2.56 -33.64
N ALA A 106 -11.88 -3.09 -33.36
CA ALA A 106 -12.44 -4.21 -34.11
C ALA A 106 -12.77 -3.84 -35.54
N PHE A 107 -13.32 -2.65 -35.77
CA PHE A 107 -13.59 -2.14 -37.12
C PHE A 107 -12.29 -2.00 -37.92
N ALA A 108 -11.24 -1.40 -37.33
CA ALA A 108 -9.94 -1.28 -37.97
C ALA A 108 -9.31 -2.65 -38.24
N PHE A 109 -9.45 -3.59 -37.31
CA PHE A 109 -8.98 -4.96 -37.45
C PHE A 109 -9.68 -5.69 -38.61
N ILE A 110 -11.01 -5.66 -38.67
CA ILE A 110 -11.80 -6.30 -39.73
C ILE A 110 -11.50 -5.64 -41.09
N GLY A 111 -11.39 -4.32 -41.13
CA GLY A 111 -11.00 -3.59 -42.35
C GLY A 111 -9.61 -4.00 -42.86
N GLY A 112 -8.64 -4.16 -41.91
CA GLY A 112 -7.30 -4.64 -42.24
C GLY A 112 -7.24 -6.09 -42.75
N LEU A 113 -8.18 -6.95 -42.31
CA LEU A 113 -8.32 -8.31 -42.86
C LEU A 113 -8.81 -8.36 -44.30
N GLN A 114 -9.61 -7.38 -44.70
CA GLN A 114 -10.16 -7.31 -46.05
C GLN A 114 -9.15 -6.82 -47.11
N LEU A 115 -8.03 -6.22 -46.67
CA LEU A 115 -6.99 -5.70 -47.53
C LEU A 115 -5.90 -6.76 -47.76
N PRO A 116 -5.90 -7.47 -48.89
CA PRO A 116 -5.02 -8.63 -49.13
C PRO A 116 -3.53 -8.25 -49.18
N THR A 117 -3.21 -6.97 -49.38
CA THR A 117 -1.83 -6.49 -49.55
C THR A 117 -1.31 -5.70 -48.34
N THR A 118 -1.94 -5.84 -47.18
CA THR A 118 -1.61 -4.99 -46.00
C THR A 118 -0.13 -5.08 -45.60
N LEU A 119 0.47 -6.26 -45.56
CA LEU A 119 1.89 -6.41 -45.25
C LEU A 119 2.82 -5.83 -46.33
N ASN A 120 2.47 -6.02 -47.59
CA ASN A 120 3.22 -5.44 -48.72
C ASN A 120 3.11 -3.92 -48.76
N PHE A 121 1.95 -3.35 -48.39
CA PHE A 121 1.74 -1.92 -48.27
C PHE A 121 2.67 -1.32 -47.19
N LEU A 122 2.76 -1.94 -45.99
CA LEU A 122 3.68 -1.50 -44.92
C LEU A 122 5.13 -1.54 -45.38
N ARG A 123 5.54 -2.59 -46.09
CA ARG A 123 6.90 -2.74 -46.62
C ARG A 123 7.21 -1.71 -47.69
N LYS A 124 6.29 -1.45 -48.64
CA LYS A 124 6.47 -0.54 -49.77
C LYS A 124 6.53 0.94 -49.30
N TYR A 125 5.63 1.35 -48.41
CA TYR A 125 5.45 2.74 -47.96
C TYR A 125 6.10 3.02 -46.59
N LYS A 126 7.07 2.24 -46.13
CA LYS A 126 7.73 2.32 -44.83
C LYS A 126 8.21 3.71 -44.43
N TYR A 127 8.79 4.50 -45.39
CA TYR A 127 9.26 5.85 -45.15
C TYR A 127 8.11 6.84 -44.96
N ILE A 128 7.11 6.77 -45.85
CA ILE A 128 5.94 7.67 -45.79
C ILE A 128 5.16 7.45 -44.50
N LEU A 129 4.96 6.19 -44.13
CA LEU A 129 4.23 5.84 -42.93
C LEU A 129 4.97 6.31 -41.68
N LEU A 130 6.29 6.06 -41.59
CA LEU A 130 7.10 6.49 -40.46
C LEU A 130 7.16 8.02 -40.37
N SER A 131 7.41 8.71 -41.50
CA SER A 131 7.44 10.19 -41.53
C SER A 131 6.09 10.79 -41.16
N GLY A 132 4.99 10.21 -41.64
CA GLY A 132 3.63 10.62 -41.29
C GLY A 132 3.36 10.46 -39.81
N GLY A 133 3.76 9.31 -39.22
CA GLY A 133 3.67 9.06 -37.77
C GLY A 133 4.49 10.02 -36.95
N LEU A 134 5.74 10.32 -37.39
CA LEU A 134 6.60 11.32 -36.74
C LEU A 134 6.00 12.72 -36.82
N SER A 135 5.50 13.12 -37.99
CA SER A 135 4.84 14.43 -38.19
C SER A 135 3.61 14.56 -37.29
N LEU A 136 2.78 13.52 -37.23
CA LEU A 136 1.58 13.51 -36.39
C LEU A 136 1.93 13.57 -34.91
N THR A 137 3.00 12.87 -34.48
CA THR A 137 3.52 12.97 -33.13
C THR A 137 4.12 14.36 -32.88
N GLY A 138 4.83 14.94 -33.83
CA GLY A 138 5.34 16.33 -33.74
C GLY A 138 4.23 17.37 -33.60
N LEU A 139 3.09 17.16 -34.25
CA LEU A 139 1.92 18.06 -34.14
C LEU A 139 1.37 18.13 -32.69
N THR A 140 1.58 17.12 -31.86
CA THR A 140 1.16 17.22 -30.46
C THR A 140 1.96 18.25 -29.65
N LEU A 141 3.16 18.67 -30.09
CA LEU A 141 3.89 19.77 -29.46
C LEU A 141 3.16 21.12 -29.64
N LEU A 142 2.47 21.30 -30.80
CA LEU A 142 1.75 22.53 -31.13
C LEU A 142 0.29 22.48 -30.69
N PHE A 143 -0.40 21.39 -30.98
CA PHE A 143 -1.84 21.25 -30.84
C PHE A 143 -2.24 20.22 -29.80
N GLY A 144 -1.26 19.62 -29.06
CA GLY A 144 -1.51 18.62 -28.08
C GLY A 144 -2.29 19.14 -26.87
N THR A 145 -3.14 18.28 -26.35
CA THR A 145 -3.91 18.49 -25.13
C THR A 145 -3.59 17.44 -24.08
N ASN A 146 -3.94 17.72 -22.82
CA ASN A 146 -3.95 16.71 -21.77
C ASN A 146 -5.39 16.58 -21.25
N PRO A 147 -5.98 15.37 -21.30
CA PRO A 147 -7.36 15.13 -20.83
C PRO A 147 -7.61 15.46 -19.36
N ILE A 148 -6.54 15.45 -18.53
CA ILE A 148 -6.61 15.72 -17.08
C ILE A 148 -6.38 17.22 -16.77
N GLY A 149 -5.96 18.01 -17.77
CA GLY A 149 -5.74 19.45 -17.64
C GLY A 149 -4.33 19.86 -17.19
N TYR A 150 -3.52 18.94 -16.67
CA TYR A 150 -2.14 19.17 -16.24
C TYR A 150 -1.22 18.01 -16.64
N GLY A 151 0.08 18.32 -16.86
CA GLY A 151 1.09 17.36 -17.33
C GLY A 151 1.38 17.46 -18.82
N PRO A 152 2.10 16.46 -19.42
CA PRO A 152 2.52 16.49 -20.81
C PRO A 152 1.32 16.49 -21.79
N ARG A 153 1.42 17.26 -22.89
CA ARG A 153 0.40 17.37 -23.93
C ARG A 153 0.65 16.34 -25.03
N LEU A 154 0.28 15.09 -24.80
CA LEU A 154 0.59 13.95 -25.67
C LEU A 154 -0.55 13.54 -26.61
N TRP A 155 -1.76 14.11 -26.41
CA TRP A 155 -2.97 13.68 -27.11
C TRP A 155 -3.47 14.74 -28.09
N LEU A 156 -3.92 14.29 -29.25
CA LEU A 156 -4.71 15.08 -30.17
C LEU A 156 -6.18 14.75 -30.01
N GLY A 157 -7.05 15.72 -29.94
CA GLY A 157 -8.48 15.49 -29.83
C GLY A 157 -9.22 16.53 -28.98
N CYS A 158 -10.53 16.39 -28.94
CA CYS A 158 -11.45 17.21 -28.15
C CYS A 158 -12.66 16.40 -27.72
N CYS A 159 -13.48 16.97 -26.86
CA CYS A 159 -14.84 16.50 -26.60
C CYS A 159 -14.90 15.06 -26.01
N GLY A 160 -13.84 14.67 -25.27
CA GLY A 160 -13.74 13.35 -24.64
C GLY A 160 -13.17 12.25 -25.51
N VAL A 161 -12.83 12.51 -26.78
CA VAL A 161 -12.15 11.56 -27.68
C VAL A 161 -10.73 12.05 -27.93
N TYR A 162 -9.76 11.30 -27.48
CA TYR A 162 -8.34 11.65 -27.54
C TYR A 162 -7.54 10.53 -28.16
N PHE A 163 -6.62 10.89 -29.08
CA PHE A 163 -5.74 9.98 -29.77
C PHE A 163 -4.28 10.34 -29.48
N GLN A 164 -3.47 9.36 -29.05
CA GLN A 164 -2.05 9.52 -28.80
C GLN A 164 -1.23 8.97 -29.98
N PRO A 165 -0.63 9.80 -30.82
CA PRO A 165 0.08 9.36 -32.01
C PRO A 165 1.33 8.53 -31.75
N SER A 166 1.97 8.67 -30.59
CA SER A 166 3.14 7.87 -30.22
C SER A 166 2.82 6.37 -30.04
N GLU A 167 1.54 6.00 -29.82
CA GLU A 167 1.13 4.59 -29.72
C GLU A 167 1.29 3.84 -31.05
N PRO A 168 0.64 4.23 -32.17
CA PRO A 168 0.85 3.56 -33.46
C PRO A 168 2.27 3.78 -34.01
N LEU A 169 2.96 4.85 -33.63
CA LEU A 169 4.33 5.11 -34.06
C LEU A 169 5.30 3.97 -33.66
N LYS A 170 5.06 3.27 -32.55
CA LYS A 170 5.83 2.07 -32.14
C LYS A 170 5.76 0.97 -33.21
N LEU A 171 4.55 0.67 -33.73
CA LEU A 171 4.38 -0.32 -34.79
C LEU A 171 5.00 0.15 -36.11
N LEU A 172 4.88 1.42 -36.44
CA LEU A 172 5.47 2.00 -37.65
C LEU A 172 6.99 1.95 -37.62
N LEU A 173 7.59 2.20 -36.44
CA LEU A 173 9.04 2.04 -36.27
C LEU A 173 9.48 0.60 -36.47
N VAL A 174 8.77 -0.37 -35.87
CA VAL A 174 9.09 -1.80 -36.02
C VAL A 174 8.93 -2.21 -37.49
N ALA A 175 7.86 -1.78 -38.18
CA ALA A 175 7.62 -2.07 -39.59
C ALA A 175 8.73 -1.48 -40.50
N TYR A 176 9.13 -0.21 -40.23
CA TYR A 176 10.24 0.44 -40.92
C TYR A 176 11.55 -0.33 -40.75
N LEU A 177 11.93 -0.64 -39.50
CA LEU A 177 13.19 -1.36 -39.22
C LEU A 177 13.19 -2.73 -39.85
N ALA A 178 12.10 -3.50 -39.72
CA ALA A 178 11.96 -4.82 -40.34
C ALA A 178 12.07 -4.76 -41.86
N ALA A 179 11.36 -3.82 -42.51
CA ALA A 179 11.38 -3.68 -43.96
C ALA A 179 12.75 -3.19 -44.48
N TYR A 180 13.33 -2.19 -43.84
CA TYR A 180 14.63 -1.65 -44.25
C TYR A 180 15.76 -2.70 -44.10
N LEU A 181 15.82 -3.39 -42.97
CA LEU A 181 16.84 -4.39 -42.70
C LEU A 181 16.70 -5.61 -43.60
N ALA A 182 15.45 -6.05 -43.85
CA ALA A 182 15.18 -7.20 -44.74
C ALA A 182 15.62 -6.93 -46.19
N GLU A 183 15.57 -5.70 -46.69
CA GLU A 183 16.02 -5.32 -48.04
C GLU A 183 17.55 -5.16 -48.12
N ARG A 184 18.20 -4.69 -47.05
CA ARG A 184 19.63 -4.28 -47.10
C ARG A 184 20.59 -5.38 -46.63
N ILE A 185 20.18 -6.24 -45.69
CA ILE A 185 21.04 -7.32 -45.21
C ILE A 185 21.53 -8.26 -46.33
N PRO A 186 20.65 -8.71 -47.26
CA PRO A 186 21.08 -9.57 -48.37
C PRO A 186 22.09 -8.92 -49.33
N MET A 187 22.19 -7.57 -49.34
CA MET A 187 23.15 -6.85 -50.20
C MET A 187 24.59 -6.87 -49.65
N GLY A 188 24.84 -7.48 -48.48
CA GLY A 188 26.20 -7.60 -47.91
C GLY A 188 26.83 -6.28 -47.49
N MET A 189 26.05 -5.25 -47.19
CA MET A 189 26.52 -3.93 -46.81
C MET A 189 27.30 -3.95 -45.51
N HIS A 190 28.29 -3.05 -45.38
CA HIS A 190 28.98 -2.86 -44.13
C HIS A 190 28.01 -2.45 -43.00
N ALA A 191 28.23 -2.97 -41.78
CA ALA A 191 27.35 -2.76 -40.64
C ALA A 191 27.08 -1.26 -40.35
N PHE A 192 28.09 -0.40 -40.56
CA PHE A 192 27.94 1.03 -40.34
C PHE A 192 26.94 1.66 -41.35
N THR A 193 27.08 1.34 -42.64
CA THR A 193 26.19 1.84 -43.69
C THR A 193 24.78 1.31 -43.55
N LEU A 194 24.61 0.09 -42.99
CA LEU A 194 23.32 -0.52 -42.70
C LEU A 194 22.60 0.17 -41.53
N ILE A 195 23.35 0.50 -40.46
CA ILE A 195 22.75 0.97 -39.18
C ILE A 195 22.55 2.51 -39.18
N TYR A 196 23.44 3.27 -39.86
CA TYR A 196 23.43 4.74 -39.81
C TYR A 196 22.08 5.40 -40.17
N PRO A 197 21.37 5.05 -41.26
CA PRO A 197 20.06 5.64 -41.55
C PRO A 197 18.98 5.27 -40.52
N THR A 198 19.09 4.08 -39.93
CA THR A 198 18.12 3.64 -38.90
C THR A 198 18.32 4.37 -37.60
N ILE A 199 19.57 4.72 -37.21
CA ILE A 199 19.87 5.56 -36.04
C ILE A 199 19.26 6.94 -36.19
N ILE A 200 19.38 7.56 -37.37
CA ILE A 200 18.87 8.92 -37.59
C ILE A 200 17.35 8.98 -37.40
N LEU A 201 16.60 8.12 -38.10
CA LEU A 201 15.15 8.15 -38.04
C LEU A 201 14.61 7.71 -36.68
N SER A 202 15.19 6.68 -36.06
CA SER A 202 14.83 6.25 -34.71
C SER A 202 15.24 7.29 -33.67
N GLY A 203 16.40 7.92 -33.85
CA GLY A 203 16.90 8.99 -32.98
C GLY A 203 15.98 10.23 -33.00
N ILE A 204 15.51 10.64 -34.17
CA ILE A 204 14.51 11.72 -34.29
C ILE A 204 13.24 11.36 -33.51
N ALA A 205 12.73 10.12 -33.62
CA ALA A 205 11.57 9.67 -32.86
C ALA A 205 11.82 9.74 -31.36
N ILE A 206 12.96 9.24 -30.88
CA ILE A 206 13.34 9.22 -29.46
C ILE A 206 13.49 10.65 -28.93
N LEU A 207 14.20 11.52 -29.67
CA LEU A 207 14.36 12.93 -29.28
C LEU A 207 13.02 13.65 -29.19
N LEU A 208 12.12 13.43 -30.13
CA LEU A 208 10.78 14.02 -30.11
C LEU A 208 10.02 13.62 -28.84
N LEU A 209 10.06 12.35 -28.45
CA LEU A 209 9.42 11.85 -27.24
C LEU A 209 10.06 12.42 -25.96
N ILE A 210 11.37 12.59 -25.95
CA ILE A 210 12.07 13.23 -24.83
C ILE A 210 11.62 14.68 -24.67
N PHE A 211 11.54 15.45 -25.77
CA PHE A 211 11.02 16.83 -25.76
C PHE A 211 9.56 16.90 -25.27
N GLN A 212 8.76 15.89 -25.59
CA GLN A 212 7.38 15.76 -25.09
C GLN A 212 7.28 15.31 -23.62
N ARG A 213 8.40 14.99 -22.98
CA ARG A 213 8.49 14.41 -21.64
C ARG A 213 7.80 13.03 -21.53
N ASP A 214 7.65 12.32 -22.64
CA ASP A 214 7.13 10.94 -22.69
C ASP A 214 8.30 9.95 -22.61
N LEU A 215 8.94 9.92 -21.44
CA LEU A 215 10.14 9.11 -21.18
C LEU A 215 9.84 7.61 -21.17
N GLY A 216 8.63 7.24 -20.76
CA GLY A 216 8.17 5.85 -20.77
C GLY A 216 8.13 5.29 -22.20
N THR A 217 7.48 5.98 -23.10
CA THR A 217 7.44 5.61 -24.54
C THR A 217 8.83 5.69 -25.17
N ALA A 218 9.65 6.70 -24.84
CA ALA A 218 11.02 6.80 -25.35
C ALA A 218 11.88 5.58 -24.97
N SER A 219 11.75 5.07 -23.73
CA SER A 219 12.47 3.87 -23.30
C SER A 219 12.06 2.63 -24.10
N ILE A 220 10.78 2.48 -24.46
CA ILE A 220 10.28 1.41 -25.33
C ILE A 220 10.88 1.53 -26.74
N PHE A 221 10.95 2.74 -27.30
CA PHE A 221 11.55 2.98 -28.62
C PHE A 221 13.03 2.59 -28.64
N ILE A 222 13.79 2.98 -27.64
CA ILE A 222 15.19 2.58 -27.47
C ILE A 222 15.30 1.05 -27.45
N ALA A 223 14.54 0.38 -26.57
CA ALA A 223 14.56 -1.07 -26.44
C ALA A 223 14.17 -1.78 -27.73
N LEU A 224 13.11 -1.33 -28.41
CA LEU A 224 12.67 -1.89 -29.70
C LEU A 224 13.74 -1.75 -30.78
N TYR A 225 14.30 -0.56 -30.94
CA TYR A 225 15.38 -0.33 -31.89
C TYR A 225 16.55 -1.29 -31.66
N MET A 226 17.02 -1.35 -30.43
CA MET A 226 18.18 -2.18 -30.03
C MET A 226 17.94 -3.65 -30.29
N ILE A 227 16.76 -4.16 -29.91
CA ILE A 227 16.43 -5.57 -30.06
C ILE A 227 16.25 -5.93 -31.53
N VAL A 228 15.57 -5.12 -32.33
CA VAL A 228 15.38 -5.40 -33.76
C VAL A 228 16.74 -5.41 -34.50
N ILE A 229 17.65 -4.49 -34.21
CA ILE A 229 19.02 -4.49 -34.76
C ILE A 229 19.80 -5.74 -34.31
N TYR A 230 19.66 -6.13 -33.04
CA TYR A 230 20.28 -7.38 -32.55
C TYR A 230 19.76 -8.62 -33.29
N LEU A 231 18.44 -8.75 -33.45
CA LEU A 231 17.82 -9.85 -34.17
C LEU A 231 18.28 -9.92 -35.63
N ALA A 232 18.43 -8.76 -36.25
CA ALA A 232 18.85 -8.64 -37.64
C ALA A 232 20.36 -8.95 -37.85
N THR A 233 21.21 -8.54 -36.93
CA THR A 233 22.67 -8.65 -37.08
C THR A 233 23.28 -9.87 -36.35
N GLY A 234 22.61 -10.38 -35.33
CA GLY A 234 23.10 -11.46 -34.45
C GLY A 234 24.33 -11.08 -33.61
N ARG A 235 24.67 -9.79 -33.52
CA ARG A 235 25.88 -9.31 -32.82
C ARG A 235 25.61 -8.96 -31.37
N ARG A 236 26.14 -9.73 -30.42
CA ARG A 236 25.99 -9.47 -28.97
C ARG A 236 26.51 -8.10 -28.53
N ARG A 237 27.52 -7.57 -29.22
CA ARG A 237 28.07 -6.22 -28.95
C ARG A 237 27.00 -5.13 -29.06
N THR A 238 26.03 -5.29 -29.92
CA THR A 238 24.91 -4.33 -30.07
C THR A 238 24.11 -4.22 -28.78
N ILE A 239 23.76 -5.33 -28.13
CA ILE A 239 23.04 -5.32 -26.85
C ILE A 239 23.87 -4.64 -25.77
N ILE A 240 25.16 -4.97 -25.67
CA ILE A 240 26.05 -4.42 -24.64
C ILE A 240 26.14 -2.89 -24.78
N ILE A 241 26.43 -2.41 -26.01
CA ILE A 241 26.53 -0.96 -26.30
C ILE A 241 25.20 -0.28 -25.91
N SER A 242 24.09 -0.92 -26.21
CA SER A 242 22.75 -0.42 -25.97
C SER A 242 22.42 -0.32 -24.49
N LEU A 243 22.75 -1.34 -23.72
CA LEU A 243 22.58 -1.35 -22.25
C LEU A 243 23.45 -0.29 -21.59
N VAL A 244 24.70 -0.12 -22.04
CA VAL A 244 25.58 0.94 -21.56
C VAL A 244 25.00 2.32 -21.87
N LEU A 245 24.52 2.52 -23.11
CA LEU A 245 23.88 3.79 -23.50
C LEU A 245 22.65 4.08 -22.66
N LEU A 246 21.79 3.08 -22.47
CA LEU A 246 20.58 3.22 -21.64
C LEU A 246 20.93 3.57 -20.18
N ALA A 247 21.95 2.92 -19.63
CA ALA A 247 22.43 3.22 -18.29
C ALA A 247 22.99 4.65 -18.18
N VAL A 248 23.80 5.08 -19.16
CA VAL A 248 24.34 6.45 -19.21
C VAL A 248 23.22 7.49 -19.32
N VAL A 249 22.27 7.26 -20.23
CA VAL A 249 21.09 8.16 -20.38
C VAL A 249 20.25 8.18 -19.11
N GLY A 250 20.07 7.04 -18.46
CA GLY A 250 19.36 6.94 -17.19
C GLY A 250 20.04 7.70 -16.07
N ILE A 251 21.36 7.58 -15.93
CA ILE A 251 22.16 8.32 -14.94
C ILE A 251 22.10 9.82 -15.20
N ILE A 252 22.30 10.25 -16.45
CA ILE A 252 22.19 11.67 -16.83
C ILE A 252 20.79 12.19 -16.53
N GLY A 253 19.75 11.42 -16.89
CA GLY A 253 18.35 11.76 -16.62
C GLY A 253 18.06 11.93 -15.14
N TYR A 254 18.63 11.10 -14.30
CA TYR A 254 18.49 11.18 -12.84
C TYR A 254 18.98 12.51 -12.26
N TYR A 255 20.10 13.03 -12.77
CA TYR A 255 20.67 14.30 -12.28
C TYR A 255 20.07 15.56 -12.92
N ILE A 256 19.46 15.45 -14.12
CA ILE A 256 19.01 16.62 -14.89
C ILE A 256 17.49 16.79 -14.88
N ILE A 257 16.73 15.67 -14.75
CA ILE A 257 15.28 15.66 -14.94
C ILE A 257 14.58 15.33 -13.61
N ASP A 258 13.96 16.30 -12.96
CA ASP A 258 13.27 16.15 -11.66
C ASP A 258 12.27 14.99 -11.62
N ILE A 259 11.52 14.77 -12.70
CA ILE A 259 10.55 13.66 -12.78
C ILE A 259 11.25 12.30 -12.75
N VAL A 260 12.43 12.16 -13.36
CA VAL A 260 13.22 10.92 -13.34
C VAL A 260 13.78 10.70 -11.95
N HIS A 261 14.30 11.76 -11.33
CA HIS A 261 14.79 11.72 -9.94
C HIS A 261 13.68 11.23 -9.00
N ALA A 262 12.52 11.87 -9.00
CA ALA A 262 11.38 11.52 -8.15
C ALA A 262 10.90 10.07 -8.37
N ARG A 263 10.87 9.59 -9.62
CA ARG A 263 10.45 8.20 -9.93
C ARG A 263 11.48 7.16 -9.46
N ILE A 264 12.77 7.46 -9.53
CA ILE A 264 13.84 6.57 -9.06
C ILE A 264 13.83 6.53 -7.53
N GLU A 265 13.72 7.68 -6.84
CA GLU A 265 13.60 7.73 -5.38
C GLU A 265 12.36 6.96 -4.88
N ALA A 266 11.20 7.20 -5.48
CA ALA A 266 9.98 6.46 -5.15
C ALA A 266 10.10 4.95 -5.41
N TRP A 267 10.89 4.53 -6.40
CA TRP A 267 11.17 3.13 -6.68
C TRP A 267 12.13 2.51 -5.66
N LEU A 268 13.22 3.22 -5.31
CA LEU A 268 14.24 2.72 -4.38
C LEU A 268 13.74 2.68 -2.93
N ASN A 269 13.11 3.77 -2.46
CA ASN A 269 12.66 3.94 -1.08
C ASN A 269 11.25 4.50 -0.97
N PRO A 270 10.19 3.74 -1.37
CA PRO A 270 8.82 4.25 -1.38
C PRO A 270 8.27 4.56 0.01
N TRP A 271 8.85 3.99 1.04
CA TRP A 271 8.41 4.17 2.43
C TRP A 271 8.92 5.45 3.10
N ASN A 272 9.84 6.18 2.46
CA ASN A 272 10.32 7.47 2.97
C ASN A 272 9.26 8.58 2.81
N ASP A 273 8.45 8.50 1.73
CA ASP A 273 7.37 9.46 1.45
C ASP A 273 6.12 8.72 0.95
N PRO A 274 5.47 7.91 1.81
CA PRO A 274 4.37 7.03 1.40
C PRO A 274 3.08 7.78 1.04
N SER A 275 2.93 9.03 1.48
CA SER A 275 1.77 9.89 1.21
C SER A 275 2.01 10.94 0.12
N GLY A 276 3.25 11.16 -0.31
CA GLY A 276 3.65 12.12 -1.35
C GLY A 276 4.07 11.45 -2.65
N GLY A 277 5.35 11.62 -3.04
CA GLY A 277 5.89 11.17 -4.33
C GLY A 277 5.79 9.66 -4.60
N ALA A 278 5.85 8.83 -3.56
CA ALA A 278 5.76 7.38 -3.66
C ALA A 278 4.33 6.82 -3.45
N TYR A 279 3.32 7.65 -3.20
CA TYR A 279 1.96 7.23 -2.87
C TYR A 279 1.39 6.19 -3.86
N GLN A 280 1.60 6.39 -5.17
CA GLN A 280 1.10 5.48 -6.20
C GLN A 280 1.69 4.06 -6.07
N ILE A 281 3.01 3.95 -5.86
CA ILE A 281 3.70 2.66 -5.70
C ILE A 281 3.26 1.99 -4.40
N VAL A 282 3.19 2.75 -3.31
CA VAL A 282 2.74 2.24 -2.00
C VAL A 282 1.33 1.69 -2.10
N GLN A 283 0.39 2.43 -2.70
CA GLN A 283 -0.99 1.96 -2.87
C GLN A 283 -1.09 0.75 -3.79
N SER A 284 -0.22 0.65 -4.81
CA SER A 284 -0.12 -0.55 -5.66
C SER A 284 0.29 -1.78 -4.86
N LEU A 285 1.34 -1.68 -4.05
CA LEU A 285 1.82 -2.79 -3.23
C LEU A 285 0.79 -3.20 -2.15
N LEU A 286 0.10 -2.21 -1.54
CA LEU A 286 -0.99 -2.46 -0.60
C LEU A 286 -2.18 -3.16 -1.28
N ALA A 287 -2.51 -2.81 -2.53
CA ALA A 287 -3.55 -3.46 -3.31
C ALA A 287 -3.22 -4.93 -3.58
N ILE A 288 -1.98 -5.20 -4.02
CA ILE A 288 -1.48 -6.55 -4.27
C ILE A 288 -1.49 -7.40 -2.99
N ALA A 289 -1.01 -6.84 -1.88
CA ALA A 289 -1.03 -7.49 -0.58
C ALA A 289 -2.47 -7.79 -0.11
N ASN A 290 -3.40 -6.84 -0.30
CA ASN A 290 -4.80 -7.00 0.08
C ASN A 290 -5.50 -8.11 -0.73
N GLY A 291 -5.08 -8.33 -1.98
CA GLY A 291 -5.59 -9.42 -2.81
C GLY A 291 -5.16 -10.80 -2.32
N GLY A 292 -4.01 -10.94 -1.67
CA GLY A 292 -3.53 -12.23 -1.19
C GLY A 292 -3.47 -13.31 -2.29
N ILE A 293 -3.84 -14.55 -1.96
CA ILE A 293 -3.84 -15.67 -2.92
C ILE A 293 -5.11 -15.67 -3.78
N GLU A 294 -6.28 -15.56 -3.16
CA GLU A 294 -7.59 -15.76 -3.80
C GLU A 294 -8.23 -14.47 -4.34
N GLY A 295 -7.76 -13.31 -3.87
CA GLY A 295 -8.38 -12.01 -4.16
C GLY A 295 -9.51 -11.69 -3.18
N ARG A 296 -9.90 -10.39 -3.14
CA ARG A 296 -11.07 -9.93 -2.38
C ARG A 296 -12.40 -10.26 -3.07
N GLY A 297 -12.34 -10.65 -4.34
CA GLY A 297 -13.48 -10.84 -5.21
C GLY A 297 -13.80 -9.60 -6.07
N PRO A 298 -14.22 -9.80 -7.33
CA PRO A 298 -14.60 -8.72 -8.23
C PRO A 298 -15.72 -7.84 -7.63
N GLY A 299 -15.45 -6.54 -7.49
CA GLY A 299 -16.38 -5.58 -6.89
C GLY A 299 -16.31 -5.46 -5.36
N LEU A 300 -15.57 -6.31 -4.67
CA LEU A 300 -15.42 -6.29 -3.21
C LEU A 300 -14.14 -5.61 -2.73
N GLY A 301 -13.10 -5.52 -3.57
CA GLY A 301 -11.90 -4.75 -3.30
C GLY A 301 -12.11 -3.23 -3.30
N SER A 302 -11.06 -2.49 -2.99
CA SER A 302 -11.01 -1.02 -3.00
C SER A 302 -9.90 -0.50 -3.93
N PRO A 303 -9.78 -1.00 -5.17
CA PRO A 303 -8.70 -0.64 -6.09
C PRO A 303 -8.75 0.83 -6.54
N ALA A 304 -9.87 1.53 -6.34
CA ALA A 304 -9.99 2.98 -6.59
C ALA A 304 -9.09 3.83 -5.66
N LEU A 305 -8.55 3.28 -4.59
CA LEU A 305 -7.53 3.92 -3.75
C LEU A 305 -6.17 4.04 -4.45
N VAL A 306 -5.92 3.20 -5.45
CA VAL A 306 -4.71 3.32 -6.28
C VAL A 306 -4.94 4.41 -7.31
N PRO A 307 -4.17 5.51 -7.30
CA PRO A 307 -4.31 6.55 -8.31
C PRO A 307 -4.10 5.97 -9.71
N VAL A 308 -4.91 6.43 -10.67
CA VAL A 308 -4.82 5.99 -12.08
C VAL A 308 -4.93 4.46 -12.24
N ALA A 309 -5.70 3.81 -11.36
CA ALA A 309 -5.92 2.35 -11.35
C ALA A 309 -6.47 1.81 -12.68
N ILE A 310 -7.17 2.64 -13.47
CA ILE A 310 -7.75 2.25 -14.76
C ILE A 310 -6.71 2.10 -15.89
N SER A 311 -5.53 2.73 -15.77
CA SER A 311 -4.48 2.70 -16.82
C SER A 311 -3.18 2.09 -16.31
N ASP A 312 -2.34 2.85 -15.62
CA ASP A 312 -0.96 2.48 -15.26
C ASP A 312 -0.90 1.43 -14.15
N PHE A 313 -1.91 1.39 -13.29
CA PHE A 313 -1.99 0.47 -12.15
C PHE A 313 -3.12 -0.56 -12.25
N ILE A 314 -3.59 -0.83 -13.46
CA ILE A 314 -4.67 -1.82 -13.66
C ILE A 314 -4.28 -3.22 -13.19
N PHE A 315 -2.99 -3.57 -13.26
CA PHE A 315 -2.47 -4.83 -12.74
C PHE A 315 -2.70 -4.93 -11.22
N ALA A 316 -2.42 -3.87 -10.47
CA ALA A 316 -2.66 -3.82 -9.03
C ALA A 316 -4.16 -3.89 -8.69
N ALA A 317 -5.02 -3.24 -9.51
CA ALA A 317 -6.47 -3.31 -9.37
C ALA A 317 -7.01 -4.73 -9.56
N VAL A 318 -6.52 -5.44 -10.59
CA VAL A 318 -6.85 -6.85 -10.83
C VAL A 318 -6.29 -7.73 -9.72
N ALA A 319 -5.05 -7.47 -9.25
CA ALA A 319 -4.43 -8.22 -8.17
C ALA A 319 -5.25 -8.13 -6.87
N GLU A 320 -5.78 -6.96 -6.53
CA GLU A 320 -6.61 -6.80 -5.35
C GLU A 320 -7.90 -7.63 -5.41
N GLU A 321 -8.55 -7.67 -6.59
CA GLU A 321 -9.83 -8.36 -6.73
C GLU A 321 -9.72 -9.85 -7.04
N THR A 322 -8.67 -10.29 -7.75
CA THR A 322 -8.52 -11.70 -8.19
C THR A 322 -7.32 -12.41 -7.58
N GLY A 323 -6.53 -11.73 -6.78
CA GLY A 323 -5.39 -12.26 -6.06
C GLY A 323 -4.24 -12.74 -6.95
N LEU A 324 -3.36 -13.51 -6.32
CA LEU A 324 -2.21 -14.12 -6.98
C LEU A 324 -2.64 -15.07 -8.10
N LEU A 325 -3.73 -15.85 -7.91
CA LEU A 325 -4.22 -16.79 -8.90
C LEU A 325 -4.64 -16.10 -10.19
N GLY A 326 -5.42 -15.00 -10.08
CA GLY A 326 -5.86 -14.24 -11.24
C GLY A 326 -4.70 -13.57 -11.97
N THR A 327 -3.78 -12.98 -11.24
CA THR A 327 -2.61 -12.30 -11.83
C THR A 327 -1.62 -13.26 -12.47
N ILE A 328 -1.42 -14.47 -11.93
CA ILE A 328 -0.64 -15.52 -12.59
C ILE A 328 -1.31 -15.94 -13.91
N ALA A 329 -2.63 -16.13 -13.92
CA ALA A 329 -3.36 -16.45 -15.14
C ALA A 329 -3.24 -15.32 -16.19
N MET A 330 -3.26 -14.07 -15.78
CA MET A 330 -3.03 -12.89 -16.63
C MET A 330 -1.60 -12.91 -17.22
N ILE A 331 -0.58 -13.06 -16.36
CA ILE A 331 0.83 -13.13 -16.79
C ILE A 331 1.06 -14.31 -17.75
N ALA A 332 0.47 -15.47 -17.47
CA ALA A 332 0.53 -16.64 -18.33
C ALA A 332 -0.14 -16.38 -19.71
N THR A 333 -1.22 -15.60 -19.75
CA THR A 333 -1.88 -15.20 -21.00
C THR A 333 -0.96 -14.29 -21.83
N PHE A 334 -0.24 -13.34 -21.22
CA PHE A 334 0.79 -12.57 -21.91
C PHE A 334 1.97 -13.45 -22.35
N GLY A 335 2.38 -14.41 -21.52
CA GLY A 335 3.39 -15.42 -21.87
C GLY A 335 2.99 -16.23 -23.10
N LEU A 336 1.72 -16.61 -23.20
CA LEU A 336 1.17 -17.29 -24.39
C LEU A 336 1.30 -16.42 -25.65
N VAL A 337 0.97 -15.11 -25.57
CA VAL A 337 1.12 -14.18 -26.69
C VAL A 337 2.59 -14.09 -27.12
N VAL A 338 3.53 -14.00 -26.16
CA VAL A 338 4.98 -13.96 -26.44
C VAL A 338 5.45 -15.26 -27.12
N VAL A 339 5.08 -16.42 -26.60
CA VAL A 339 5.47 -17.74 -27.18
C VAL A 339 4.93 -17.91 -28.59
N ARG A 340 3.64 -17.58 -28.82
CA ARG A 340 3.01 -17.71 -30.13
C ARG A 340 3.55 -16.70 -31.13
N GLY A 341 3.79 -15.45 -30.72
CA GLY A 341 4.41 -14.44 -31.57
C GLY A 341 5.86 -14.77 -31.95
N MET A 342 6.67 -15.31 -31.02
CA MET A 342 8.03 -15.76 -31.35
C MET A 342 8.05 -17.02 -32.24
N ARG A 343 7.07 -17.92 -32.04
CA ARG A 343 6.87 -19.05 -32.99
C ARG A 343 6.56 -18.55 -34.38
N ALA A 344 5.71 -17.52 -34.51
CA ALA A 344 5.42 -16.89 -35.80
C ALA A 344 6.68 -16.31 -36.44
N ALA A 345 7.53 -15.63 -35.64
CA ALA A 345 8.80 -15.11 -36.15
C ALA A 345 9.76 -16.19 -36.60
N LEU A 346 9.93 -17.27 -35.84
CA LEU A 346 10.86 -18.35 -36.18
C LEU A 346 10.45 -19.12 -37.45
N ARG A 347 9.13 -19.23 -37.74
CA ARG A 347 8.58 -19.94 -38.86
C ARG A 347 8.19 -19.06 -40.07
N ALA A 348 8.47 -17.75 -39.99
CA ALA A 348 8.11 -16.83 -41.05
C ALA A 348 8.80 -17.12 -42.36
N PRO A 349 8.10 -17.06 -43.53
CA PRO A 349 8.60 -17.43 -44.82
C PRO A 349 9.63 -16.46 -45.43
N ASP A 350 9.71 -15.20 -44.91
CA ASP A 350 10.68 -14.22 -45.35
C ASP A 350 11.26 -13.42 -44.18
N LEU A 351 12.38 -12.73 -44.42
CA LEU A 351 13.10 -11.96 -43.40
C LEU A 351 12.30 -10.76 -42.87
N PHE A 352 11.48 -10.09 -43.73
CA PHE A 352 10.65 -8.99 -43.29
C PHE A 352 9.59 -9.47 -42.29
N ARG A 353 8.81 -10.48 -42.65
CA ARG A 353 7.79 -11.05 -41.74
C ARG A 353 8.41 -11.57 -40.45
N ARG A 354 9.61 -12.17 -40.52
CA ARG A 354 10.35 -12.66 -39.34
C ARG A 354 10.71 -11.52 -38.38
N LEU A 355 11.39 -10.48 -38.85
CA LEU A 355 11.78 -9.34 -38.04
C LEU A 355 10.58 -8.57 -37.53
N PHE A 356 9.53 -8.46 -38.36
CA PHE A 356 8.31 -7.75 -37.98
C PHE A 356 7.53 -8.50 -36.88
N ALA A 357 7.33 -9.81 -37.01
CA ALA A 357 6.69 -10.63 -35.98
C ALA A 357 7.48 -10.59 -34.65
N ALA A 358 8.81 -10.75 -34.72
CA ALA A 358 9.67 -10.66 -33.54
C ALA A 358 9.61 -9.26 -32.91
N GLY A 359 9.62 -8.20 -33.71
CA GLY A 359 9.53 -6.83 -33.22
C GLY A 359 8.19 -6.50 -32.56
N ILE A 360 7.07 -6.95 -33.13
CA ILE A 360 5.73 -6.82 -32.52
C ILE A 360 5.66 -7.59 -31.20
N THR A 361 6.15 -8.82 -31.18
CA THR A 361 6.18 -9.64 -29.96
C THR A 361 7.04 -9.00 -28.87
N THR A 362 8.16 -8.41 -29.26
CA THR A 362 9.04 -7.64 -28.36
C THR A 362 8.32 -6.43 -27.79
N TYR A 363 7.61 -5.67 -28.65
CA TYR A 363 6.81 -4.51 -28.24
C TYR A 363 5.79 -4.89 -27.17
N LEU A 364 4.97 -5.90 -27.44
CA LEU A 364 3.95 -6.36 -26.50
C LEU A 364 4.56 -6.89 -25.20
N GLY A 365 5.65 -7.68 -25.29
CA GLY A 365 6.31 -8.28 -24.14
C GLY A 365 7.02 -7.25 -23.25
N ILE A 366 7.79 -6.31 -23.84
CA ILE A 366 8.49 -5.27 -23.06
C ILE A 366 7.50 -4.33 -22.40
N GLN A 367 6.48 -3.88 -23.12
CA GLN A 367 5.47 -2.99 -22.55
C GLN A 367 4.75 -3.66 -21.37
N THR A 368 4.41 -4.97 -21.50
CA THR A 368 3.86 -5.75 -20.39
C THR A 368 4.80 -5.81 -19.19
N LEU A 369 6.09 -6.12 -19.42
CA LEU A 369 7.09 -6.21 -18.36
C LEU A 369 7.33 -4.88 -17.64
N LEU A 370 7.35 -3.77 -18.38
CA LEU A 370 7.54 -2.43 -17.81
C LEU A 370 6.41 -2.04 -16.87
N ILE A 371 5.15 -2.32 -17.28
CA ILE A 371 3.99 -1.97 -16.45
C ILE A 371 3.87 -2.89 -15.24
N ILE A 372 3.89 -4.20 -15.44
CA ILE A 372 3.81 -5.14 -14.32
C ILE A 372 5.01 -4.96 -13.39
N GLY A 373 6.21 -4.79 -13.94
CA GLY A 373 7.41 -4.53 -13.16
C GLY A 373 7.35 -3.23 -12.35
N GLY A 374 6.76 -2.15 -12.90
CA GLY A 374 6.51 -0.90 -12.20
C GLY A 374 5.51 -1.06 -11.03
N ASN A 375 4.40 -1.77 -11.26
CA ASN A 375 3.41 -2.08 -10.22
C ASN A 375 3.97 -2.93 -9.08
N LEU A 376 4.91 -3.83 -9.38
CA LEU A 376 5.59 -4.74 -8.44
C LEU A 376 6.87 -4.17 -7.82
N ARG A 377 7.22 -2.92 -8.13
CA ARG A 377 8.49 -2.32 -7.70
C ARG A 377 9.74 -3.09 -8.20
N LEU A 378 9.65 -3.84 -9.29
CA LEU A 378 10.81 -4.43 -9.97
C LEU A 378 11.53 -3.42 -10.86
N LEU A 379 10.79 -2.47 -11.43
CA LEU A 379 11.25 -1.43 -12.33
C LEU A 379 10.69 -0.07 -11.91
N PRO A 380 11.35 1.04 -12.27
CA PRO A 380 10.77 2.37 -12.09
C PRO A 380 9.47 2.53 -12.90
N LEU A 381 8.53 3.33 -12.39
CA LEU A 381 7.28 3.63 -13.08
C LEU A 381 7.53 4.37 -14.40
N THR A 382 6.94 3.86 -15.48
CA THR A 382 7.10 4.41 -16.84
C THR A 382 5.88 5.20 -17.34
N GLY A 383 4.68 4.95 -16.79
CA GLY A 383 3.44 5.63 -17.20
C GLY A 383 2.96 5.22 -18.59
N VAL A 384 3.20 3.98 -19.01
CA VAL A 384 2.67 3.39 -20.24
C VAL A 384 1.51 2.45 -19.91
N THR A 385 0.69 2.09 -20.88
CA THR A 385 -0.49 1.24 -20.69
C THR A 385 -0.16 -0.25 -20.84
N LEU A 386 -0.87 -1.15 -20.13
CA LEU A 386 -0.77 -2.59 -20.32
C LEU A 386 -1.55 -3.00 -21.59
N PRO A 387 -0.91 -3.64 -22.59
CA PRO A 387 -1.55 -3.97 -23.86
C PRO A 387 -2.88 -4.74 -23.66
N PHE A 388 -3.91 -4.39 -24.42
CA PHE A 388 -5.27 -4.94 -24.38
C PHE A 388 -6.06 -4.64 -23.10
N LEU A 389 -5.44 -4.49 -21.96
CA LEU A 389 -6.07 -4.48 -20.63
C LEU A 389 -6.33 -3.09 -20.08
N SER A 390 -5.33 -2.18 -20.13
CA SER A 390 -5.43 -0.81 -19.59
C SER A 390 -6.40 0.06 -20.38
N TYR A 391 -6.96 1.06 -19.68
CA TYR A 391 -7.64 2.16 -20.34
C TYR A 391 -6.67 2.94 -21.23
N GLY A 392 -7.03 3.08 -22.50
CA GLY A 392 -6.24 3.82 -23.48
C GLY A 392 -6.67 3.47 -24.90
N GLY A 393 -7.51 4.32 -25.51
CA GLY A 393 -8.07 4.04 -26.83
C GLY A 393 -7.02 3.82 -27.91
N SER A 394 -6.01 4.69 -27.98
CA SER A 394 -4.91 4.57 -28.95
C SER A 394 -4.06 3.32 -28.73
N SER A 395 -3.82 2.96 -27.46
CA SER A 395 -3.07 1.75 -27.10
C SER A 395 -3.85 0.50 -27.46
N LEU A 396 -5.17 0.47 -27.20
CA LEU A 396 -6.03 -0.64 -27.56
C LEU A 396 -6.08 -0.84 -29.08
N LEU A 397 -6.29 0.24 -29.85
CA LEU A 397 -6.25 0.21 -31.30
C LEU A 397 -4.91 -0.32 -31.82
N THR A 398 -3.80 0.19 -31.29
CA THR A 398 -2.44 -0.23 -31.68
C THR A 398 -2.19 -1.70 -31.35
N SER A 399 -2.67 -2.18 -30.19
CA SER A 399 -2.54 -3.58 -29.78
C SER A 399 -3.35 -4.52 -30.70
N PHE A 400 -4.55 -4.12 -31.11
CA PHE A 400 -5.35 -4.87 -32.08
C PHE A 400 -4.72 -4.87 -33.48
N LEU A 401 -4.10 -3.78 -33.93
CA LEU A 401 -3.33 -3.74 -35.16
C LEU A 401 -2.08 -4.63 -35.11
N ALA A 402 -1.38 -4.64 -33.96
CA ALA A 402 -0.27 -5.55 -33.71
C ALA A 402 -0.70 -7.03 -33.81
N LEU A 403 -1.83 -7.35 -33.20
CA LEU A 403 -2.45 -8.66 -33.31
C LEU A 403 -2.83 -9.04 -34.76
N LEU A 404 -3.44 -8.11 -35.50
CA LEU A 404 -3.77 -8.30 -36.91
C LEU A 404 -2.53 -8.70 -37.71
N PHE A 405 -1.44 -7.96 -37.56
CA PHE A 405 -0.20 -8.25 -38.28
C PHE A 405 0.40 -9.61 -37.90
N LEU A 406 0.36 -9.98 -36.62
CA LEU A 406 0.80 -11.31 -36.18
C LEU A 406 -0.07 -12.42 -36.83
N LEU A 407 -1.39 -12.22 -36.85
CA LEU A 407 -2.30 -13.22 -37.48
C LEU A 407 -2.10 -13.33 -39.00
N LEU A 408 -1.89 -12.20 -39.70
CA LEU A 408 -1.54 -12.18 -41.11
C LEU A 408 -0.24 -12.95 -41.38
N ILE A 409 0.76 -12.84 -40.50
CA ILE A 409 2.02 -13.60 -40.65
C ILE A 409 1.79 -15.07 -40.36
N THR A 410 0.99 -15.40 -39.34
CA THR A 410 0.76 -16.81 -38.94
C THR A 410 -0.10 -17.59 -39.96
N ASN A 411 -0.89 -16.91 -40.77
CA ASN A 411 -1.68 -17.57 -41.82
C ASN A 411 -0.83 -18.18 -42.97
N HIS A 412 0.45 -17.87 -43.01
CA HIS A 412 1.40 -18.37 -44.03
C HIS A 412 2.49 -19.27 -43.41
N LEU A 413 2.25 -19.86 -42.24
CA LEU A 413 3.23 -20.76 -41.59
C LEU A 413 3.37 -22.14 -42.24
N ASP A 414 2.47 -22.50 -43.16
CA ASP A 414 2.56 -23.73 -43.98
C ASP A 414 3.51 -23.58 -45.18
N GLU A 415 3.93 -22.36 -45.53
CA GLU A 415 4.99 -22.09 -46.48
C GLU A 415 6.36 -22.53 -45.90
N GLU A 416 7.31 -22.90 -46.74
CA GLU A 416 8.66 -23.24 -46.28
C GLU A 416 9.29 -22.04 -45.55
N PRO A 417 9.77 -22.25 -44.30
CA PRO A 417 10.35 -21.13 -43.53
C PRO A 417 11.64 -20.68 -44.21
N ALA A 418 11.84 -19.35 -44.28
CA ALA A 418 13.09 -18.81 -44.76
C ALA A 418 14.29 -19.34 -43.95
N PRO A 419 15.47 -19.59 -44.64
CA PRO A 419 16.67 -20.03 -43.95
C PRO A 419 17.00 -19.15 -42.72
N LEU A 420 17.25 -19.78 -41.60
CA LEU A 420 17.61 -19.09 -40.33
C LEU A 420 19.01 -19.54 -39.88
N PRO A 421 20.08 -18.89 -40.40
CA PRO A 421 21.46 -19.29 -40.10
C PRO A 421 21.82 -19.21 -38.61
N LYS A 422 21.12 -18.27 -37.87
CA LYS A 422 21.40 -18.01 -36.45
C LYS A 422 20.05 -17.89 -35.68
N PRO A 423 19.50 -18.97 -35.14
CA PRO A 423 18.27 -18.93 -34.33
C PRO A 423 18.49 -18.40 -32.94
N GLN A 424 19.73 -18.39 -32.44
CA GLN A 424 20.08 -18.00 -31.07
C GLN A 424 19.54 -16.62 -30.62
N PRO A 425 19.62 -15.54 -31.42
CA PRO A 425 19.10 -14.23 -30.99
C PRO A 425 17.60 -14.27 -30.66
N TYR A 426 16.80 -14.97 -31.44
CA TYR A 426 15.34 -15.10 -31.25
C TYR A 426 15.01 -15.95 -30.02
N LEU A 427 15.74 -17.06 -29.81
CA LEU A 427 15.57 -17.92 -28.65
C LEU A 427 15.98 -17.19 -27.35
N VAL A 428 17.12 -16.48 -27.36
CA VAL A 428 17.57 -15.67 -26.23
C VAL A 428 16.52 -14.62 -25.89
N LEU A 429 15.99 -13.89 -26.88
CA LEU A 429 14.94 -12.91 -26.64
C LEU A 429 13.67 -13.55 -26.06
N ALA A 430 13.20 -14.65 -26.62
CA ALA A 430 12.03 -15.38 -26.11
C ALA A 430 12.25 -15.80 -24.65
N THR A 431 13.42 -16.37 -24.35
CA THR A 431 13.78 -16.80 -23.00
C THR A 431 13.83 -15.61 -22.03
N CYS A 432 14.42 -14.47 -22.43
CA CYS A 432 14.47 -13.27 -21.59
C CYS A 432 13.07 -12.71 -21.30
N LEU A 433 12.18 -12.66 -22.29
CA LEU A 433 10.82 -12.19 -22.08
C LEU A 433 10.02 -13.12 -21.15
N ILE A 434 10.13 -14.44 -21.35
CA ILE A 434 9.44 -15.42 -20.49
C ILE A 434 10.02 -15.41 -19.08
N LEU A 435 11.34 -15.33 -18.94
CA LEU A 435 12.00 -15.23 -17.64
C LEU A 435 11.60 -13.93 -16.91
N GLY A 436 11.48 -12.82 -17.64
CA GLY A 436 10.98 -11.55 -17.09
C GLY A 436 9.54 -11.68 -16.55
N LEU A 437 8.65 -12.31 -17.30
CA LEU A 437 7.28 -12.58 -16.87
C LEU A 437 7.22 -13.55 -15.67
N PHE A 438 8.08 -14.56 -15.66
CA PHE A 438 8.20 -15.48 -14.53
C PHE A 438 8.72 -14.75 -13.26
N THR A 439 9.72 -13.88 -13.40
CA THR A 439 10.21 -13.04 -12.30
C THR A 439 9.11 -12.11 -11.78
N ALA A 440 8.29 -11.55 -12.67
CA ALA A 440 7.14 -10.74 -12.27
C ALA A 440 6.10 -11.57 -11.48
N ALA A 441 5.84 -12.82 -11.89
CA ALA A 441 4.95 -13.72 -11.14
C ALA A 441 5.50 -14.06 -9.75
N LEU A 442 6.82 -14.30 -9.62
CA LEU A 442 7.48 -14.53 -8.33
C LEU A 442 7.42 -13.29 -7.43
N ALA A 443 7.70 -12.10 -7.98
CA ALA A 443 7.63 -10.85 -7.23
C ALA A 443 6.19 -10.55 -6.77
N ASN A 444 5.19 -10.87 -7.59
CA ASN A 444 3.80 -10.76 -7.19
C ASN A 444 3.47 -11.68 -6.01
N GLY A 445 3.93 -12.93 -6.05
CA GLY A 445 3.82 -13.86 -4.91
C GLY A 445 4.52 -13.36 -3.65
N TRP A 446 5.69 -12.74 -3.80
CA TRP A 446 6.42 -12.13 -2.69
C TRP A 446 5.59 -11.04 -1.99
N TRP A 447 5.02 -10.10 -2.76
CA TRP A 447 4.22 -9.00 -2.20
C TRP A 447 2.86 -9.46 -1.67
N ALA A 448 2.21 -10.40 -2.36
CA ALA A 448 0.88 -10.88 -1.98
C ALA A 448 0.90 -11.80 -0.75
N VAL A 449 1.93 -12.65 -0.60
CA VAL A 449 1.95 -13.69 0.42
C VAL A 449 2.97 -13.41 1.50
N ILE A 450 4.24 -13.20 1.14
CA ILE A 450 5.34 -13.09 2.13
C ILE A 450 5.30 -11.76 2.85
N ARG A 451 5.16 -10.65 2.12
CA ARG A 451 5.09 -9.29 2.68
C ARG A 451 3.64 -8.82 2.95
N GLY A 452 2.66 -9.69 2.65
CA GLY A 452 1.24 -9.33 2.77
C GLY A 452 0.86 -8.93 4.19
N THR A 453 1.22 -9.71 5.19
CA THR A 453 0.94 -9.43 6.61
C THR A 453 1.51 -8.10 7.07
N ASP A 454 2.80 -7.83 6.78
CA ASP A 454 3.46 -6.58 7.14
C ASP A 454 2.76 -5.35 6.52
N LEU A 455 2.36 -5.47 5.25
CA LEU A 455 1.72 -4.36 4.52
C LEU A 455 0.28 -4.12 4.99
N LEU A 456 -0.44 -5.18 5.33
CA LEU A 456 -1.82 -5.06 5.80
C LEU A 456 -1.92 -4.53 7.23
N THR A 457 -0.92 -4.78 8.07
CA THR A 457 -0.88 -4.27 9.45
C THR A 457 -0.44 -2.82 9.57
N ARG A 458 0.03 -2.19 8.51
CA ARG A 458 0.43 -0.78 8.52
C ARG A 458 -0.72 0.14 8.91
N THR A 459 -0.43 1.08 9.79
CA THR A 459 -1.40 2.08 10.29
C THR A 459 -1.83 3.09 9.23
N ASP A 460 -0.98 3.33 8.22
CA ASP A 460 -1.24 4.22 7.08
C ASP A 460 -1.97 3.54 5.91
N ASN A 461 -2.46 2.30 6.09
CA ASN A 461 -3.24 1.59 5.07
C ASN A 461 -4.73 2.00 5.11
N PRO A 462 -5.22 2.82 4.16
CA PRO A 462 -6.60 3.31 4.18
C PRO A 462 -7.66 2.22 3.99
N ARG A 463 -7.28 1.04 3.47
CA ARG A 463 -8.20 -0.10 3.28
C ARG A 463 -8.75 -0.63 4.59
N ARG A 464 -7.92 -0.61 5.65
CA ARG A 464 -8.33 -1.05 7.00
C ARG A 464 -9.56 -0.29 7.47
N ILE A 465 -9.62 1.00 7.23
CA ILE A 465 -10.67 1.88 7.73
C ILE A 465 -11.91 1.85 6.85
N ILE A 466 -11.76 1.62 5.54
CA ILE A 466 -12.91 1.42 4.65
C ILE A 466 -13.68 0.16 5.03
N GLU A 467 -12.98 -0.89 5.45
CA GLU A 467 -13.61 -2.12 5.95
C GLU A 467 -14.42 -1.87 7.23
N ASP A 468 -13.99 -0.94 8.11
CA ASP A 468 -14.68 -0.60 9.36
C ASP A 468 -16.09 -0.05 9.14
N ARG A 469 -16.41 0.50 7.95
CA ARG A 469 -17.78 0.89 7.60
C ARG A 469 -18.74 -0.29 7.45
N TYR A 470 -18.21 -1.49 7.23
CA TYR A 470 -18.98 -2.70 6.98
C TYR A 470 -18.92 -3.71 8.12
N VAL A 471 -17.98 -3.56 9.04
CA VAL A 471 -17.80 -4.42 10.20
C VAL A 471 -17.97 -3.58 11.46
N LYS A 472 -18.93 -3.99 12.33
CA LYS A 472 -19.10 -3.32 13.62
C LYS A 472 -17.87 -3.54 14.48
N ARG A 473 -17.14 -2.47 14.76
CA ARG A 473 -15.94 -2.47 15.61
C ARG A 473 -16.34 -2.64 17.07
N GLY A 474 -15.58 -3.46 17.83
CA GLY A 474 -15.79 -3.70 19.24
C GLY A 474 -15.60 -2.43 20.09
N MET A 475 -16.22 -2.39 21.26
CA MET A 475 -16.14 -1.27 22.20
C MET A 475 -14.90 -1.38 23.09
N LEU A 476 -14.37 -0.23 23.50
CA LEU A 476 -13.50 -0.11 24.67
C LEU A 476 -14.39 0.24 25.86
N LEU A 477 -14.34 -0.59 26.89
CA LEU A 477 -15.11 -0.45 28.11
C LEU A 477 -14.17 -0.12 29.26
N ASP A 478 -14.64 0.64 30.25
CA ASP A 478 -13.95 0.78 31.50
C ASP A 478 -14.03 -0.50 32.34
N ARG A 479 -13.47 -0.52 33.54
CA ARG A 479 -13.51 -1.68 34.43
C ARG A 479 -14.92 -2.07 34.90
N ASN A 480 -15.87 -1.12 34.85
CA ASN A 480 -17.26 -1.24 35.28
C ASN A 480 -18.24 -1.44 34.10
N ASP A 481 -17.71 -1.82 32.92
CA ASP A 481 -18.47 -2.02 31.67
C ASP A 481 -19.08 -0.74 31.07
N THR A 482 -18.65 0.45 31.48
CA THR A 482 -19.08 1.72 30.89
C THR A 482 -18.36 1.93 29.54
N PRO A 483 -19.09 2.21 28.45
CA PRO A 483 -18.46 2.34 27.12
C PRO A 483 -17.69 3.66 26.99
N ILE A 484 -16.38 3.56 26.88
CA ILE A 484 -15.47 4.68 26.55
C ILE A 484 -15.58 5.00 25.05
N THR A 485 -15.65 3.96 24.22
CA THR A 485 -15.86 4.12 22.79
C THR A 485 -16.97 3.18 22.31
N SER A 486 -17.72 3.61 21.28
CA SER A 486 -18.81 2.82 20.68
C SER A 486 -18.80 2.91 19.16
N THR A 487 -19.60 2.08 18.50
CA THR A 487 -19.80 2.12 17.05
C THR A 487 -21.28 2.26 16.76
N SER A 488 -21.69 3.32 16.07
CA SER A 488 -23.08 3.57 15.65
C SER A 488 -23.26 3.41 14.15
N GLY A 489 -24.53 3.30 13.71
CA GLY A 489 -24.88 3.16 12.31
C GLY A 489 -25.29 1.73 11.93
N THR A 490 -25.42 1.50 10.62
CA THR A 490 -25.75 0.21 10.00
C THR A 490 -24.59 -0.24 9.10
N ILE A 491 -24.66 -1.46 8.59
CA ILE A 491 -23.65 -2.01 7.66
C ILE A 491 -23.46 -1.07 6.46
N GLY A 492 -22.23 -0.65 6.24
CA GLY A 492 -21.87 0.33 5.21
C GLY A 492 -21.76 1.78 5.70
N THR A 493 -22.33 2.08 6.88
CA THR A 493 -22.33 3.44 7.48
C THR A 493 -21.85 3.46 8.93
N PHE A 494 -21.20 2.40 9.40
CA PHE A 494 -20.63 2.39 10.76
C PHE A 494 -19.64 3.53 10.96
N VAL A 495 -19.81 4.25 12.07
CA VAL A 495 -18.94 5.35 12.50
C VAL A 495 -18.50 5.08 13.93
N ARG A 496 -17.21 5.30 14.19
CA ARG A 496 -16.62 5.22 15.54
C ARG A 496 -16.99 6.48 16.32
N ILE A 497 -17.47 6.31 17.56
CA ILE A 497 -17.81 7.39 18.48
C ILE A 497 -16.98 7.24 19.74
N TYR A 498 -16.40 8.34 20.17
CA TYR A 498 -15.64 8.45 21.40
C TYR A 498 -16.55 9.12 22.44
N ASN A 499 -17.12 8.28 23.33
CA ASN A 499 -18.09 8.73 24.33
C ASN A 499 -17.42 9.57 25.43
N TYR A 500 -16.11 9.34 25.66
CA TYR A 500 -15.28 10.11 26.56
C TYR A 500 -14.05 10.65 25.82
N PRO A 501 -14.17 11.84 25.16
CA PRO A 501 -13.12 12.37 24.27
C PRO A 501 -11.83 12.76 24.98
N ASP A 502 -11.86 13.16 26.25
CA ASP A 502 -10.69 13.66 26.99
C ASP A 502 -9.61 12.58 27.19
N LEU A 503 -10.00 11.30 27.05
CA LEU A 503 -9.08 10.16 27.07
C LEU A 503 -8.39 9.90 25.72
N ALA A 504 -8.54 10.81 24.73
CA ALA A 504 -8.00 10.63 23.38
C ALA A 504 -6.48 10.35 23.32
N PRO A 505 -5.61 10.96 24.15
CA PRO A 505 -4.19 10.61 24.14
C PRO A 505 -3.91 9.12 24.47
N VAL A 506 -4.81 8.47 25.21
CA VAL A 506 -4.72 7.07 25.62
C VAL A 506 -5.46 6.14 24.66
N THR A 507 -6.76 6.40 24.42
CA THR A 507 -7.57 5.59 23.51
C THR A 507 -7.07 5.70 22.07
N GLY A 508 -6.50 6.83 21.72
CA GLY A 508 -6.14 7.16 20.35
C GLY A 508 -7.38 7.43 19.50
N TYR A 509 -7.23 7.21 18.22
CA TYR A 509 -8.27 7.40 17.22
C TYR A 509 -8.18 6.33 16.12
N ASN A 510 -9.31 6.14 15.42
CA ASN A 510 -9.43 5.37 14.19
C ASN A 510 -10.06 6.28 13.13
N ASN A 511 -9.24 6.85 12.23
CA ASN A 511 -9.67 7.87 11.29
C ASN A 511 -9.20 7.57 9.86
N PRO A 512 -10.06 7.74 8.82
CA PRO A 512 -9.72 7.48 7.42
C PRO A 512 -8.53 8.29 6.87
N VAL A 513 -8.32 9.49 7.38
CA VAL A 513 -7.30 10.43 6.90
C VAL A 513 -6.01 10.32 7.71
N TYR A 514 -6.14 10.21 9.03
CA TYR A 514 -5.03 10.26 9.98
C TYR A 514 -4.56 8.88 10.47
N GLY A 515 -5.22 7.80 10.03
CA GLY A 515 -4.87 6.44 10.43
C GLY A 515 -5.38 6.07 11.82
N GLN A 516 -4.57 5.31 12.56
CA GLN A 516 -4.90 4.81 13.90
C GLN A 516 -3.80 5.14 14.89
N SER A 517 -4.17 5.38 16.15
CA SER A 517 -3.23 5.61 17.25
C SER A 517 -3.72 5.00 18.56
N GLY A 518 -2.88 5.00 19.59
CA GLY A 518 -3.21 4.58 20.95
C GLY A 518 -3.75 3.15 21.05
N LEU A 519 -4.73 2.93 21.93
CA LEU A 519 -5.38 1.62 22.13
C LEU A 519 -6.19 1.18 20.89
N GLU A 520 -6.74 2.12 20.11
CA GLU A 520 -7.41 1.81 18.86
C GLU A 520 -6.48 1.08 17.86
N ALA A 521 -5.19 1.44 17.84
CA ALA A 521 -4.20 0.80 16.99
C ALA A 521 -3.67 -0.51 17.59
N SER A 522 -3.34 -0.53 18.89
CA SER A 522 -2.70 -1.70 19.51
C SER A 522 -3.65 -2.87 19.76
N LEU A 523 -4.94 -2.59 19.94
CA LEU A 523 -5.99 -3.60 20.13
C LEU A 523 -6.82 -3.85 18.85
N ASP A 524 -6.38 -3.32 17.70
CA ASP A 524 -7.12 -3.34 16.45
C ASP A 524 -7.57 -4.75 16.04
N ASP A 525 -6.71 -5.76 16.21
CA ASP A 525 -7.04 -7.14 15.86
C ASP A 525 -8.23 -7.69 16.63
N TYR A 526 -8.40 -7.33 17.91
CA TYR A 526 -9.56 -7.69 18.71
C TYR A 526 -10.78 -6.84 18.34
N LEU A 527 -10.59 -5.51 18.26
CA LEU A 527 -11.65 -4.57 17.94
C LEU A 527 -12.23 -4.78 16.53
N ARG A 528 -11.49 -5.40 15.60
CA ARG A 528 -11.94 -5.79 14.26
C ARG A 528 -12.38 -7.25 14.17
N GLY A 529 -12.25 -8.05 15.23
CA GLY A 529 -12.63 -9.46 15.24
C GLY A 529 -11.68 -10.40 14.51
N MET A 530 -10.46 -9.95 14.18
CA MET A 530 -9.41 -10.77 13.56
C MET A 530 -8.73 -11.70 14.56
N LYS A 531 -8.84 -11.41 15.85
CA LYS A 531 -8.31 -12.20 16.96
C LYS A 531 -9.38 -12.39 18.03
N GLY A 532 -9.38 -13.57 18.68
CA GLY A 532 -10.37 -13.91 19.71
C GLY A 532 -11.65 -14.56 19.20
N ASN A 533 -11.95 -14.44 17.91
CA ASN A 533 -12.96 -15.26 17.24
C ASN A 533 -12.38 -16.64 16.86
N PRO A 534 -13.21 -17.70 16.74
CA PRO A 534 -12.76 -18.99 16.21
C PRO A 534 -12.16 -18.84 14.80
N THR A 535 -11.04 -19.51 14.54
CA THR A 535 -10.34 -19.48 13.25
C THR A 535 -11.27 -19.85 12.08
N SER A 536 -12.17 -20.82 12.29
CA SER A 536 -13.18 -21.19 11.30
C SER A 536 -14.14 -20.04 10.98
N THR A 537 -14.58 -19.28 11.99
CA THR A 537 -15.47 -18.12 11.81
C THR A 537 -14.77 -17.00 11.03
N ILE A 538 -13.50 -16.74 11.35
CA ILE A 538 -12.68 -15.76 10.63
C ILE A 538 -12.53 -16.19 9.16
N TRP A 539 -12.16 -17.45 8.94
CA TRP A 539 -11.97 -18.01 7.58
C TRP A 539 -13.27 -17.96 6.75
N TRP A 540 -14.42 -18.42 7.31
CA TRP A 540 -15.71 -18.37 6.64
C TRP A 540 -16.17 -16.93 6.34
N SER A 541 -15.96 -16.00 7.27
CA SER A 541 -16.31 -14.59 7.05
C SER A 541 -15.49 -13.97 5.93
N HIS A 542 -14.19 -14.28 5.87
CA HIS A 542 -13.33 -13.84 4.76
C HIS A 542 -13.75 -14.48 3.43
N LEU A 543 -14.00 -15.78 3.41
CA LEU A 543 -14.38 -16.49 2.17
C LEU A 543 -15.73 -16.00 1.60
N LEU A 544 -16.74 -15.82 2.46
CA LEU A 544 -18.09 -15.48 2.02
C LEU A 544 -18.28 -13.98 1.77
N TYR A 545 -17.65 -13.13 2.57
CA TYR A 545 -17.91 -11.69 2.58
C TYR A 545 -16.70 -10.83 2.27
N GLY A 546 -15.50 -11.41 2.18
CA GLY A 546 -14.24 -10.67 2.03
C GLY A 546 -13.91 -9.78 3.24
N MET A 547 -14.52 -10.00 4.40
CA MET A 547 -14.42 -9.16 5.59
C MET A 547 -14.25 -10.00 6.86
N SER A 548 -13.73 -9.37 7.93
CA SER A 548 -13.68 -9.98 9.26
C SER A 548 -15.09 -10.17 9.88
N PRO A 549 -15.24 -11.05 10.87
CA PRO A 549 -16.45 -11.12 11.70
C PRO A 549 -16.60 -9.82 12.52
N HIS A 550 -17.66 -9.74 13.35
CA HIS A 550 -17.85 -8.59 14.25
C HIS A 550 -16.68 -8.45 15.22
N GLY A 551 -16.30 -7.21 15.52
CA GLY A 551 -15.31 -6.88 16.51
C GLY A 551 -15.70 -7.31 17.93
N LEU A 552 -14.70 -7.51 18.79
CA LEU A 552 -14.84 -7.94 20.16
C LEU A 552 -14.64 -6.77 21.11
N ASP A 553 -15.46 -6.70 22.15
CA ASP A 553 -15.35 -5.70 23.20
C ASP A 553 -14.13 -6.00 24.10
N VAL A 554 -13.42 -4.95 24.45
CA VAL A 554 -12.24 -5.02 25.32
C VAL A 554 -12.48 -4.20 26.57
N ARG A 555 -12.28 -4.84 27.74
CA ARG A 555 -12.37 -4.19 29.06
C ARG A 555 -10.99 -3.67 29.45
N LEU A 556 -10.93 -2.40 29.82
CA LEU A 556 -9.74 -1.73 30.33
C LEU A 556 -9.70 -1.76 31.86
N SER A 557 -8.53 -1.49 32.43
CA SER A 557 -8.36 -1.32 33.89
C SER A 557 -8.83 0.05 34.38
N LEU A 558 -9.04 0.99 33.49
CA LEU A 558 -9.44 2.36 33.82
C LEU A 558 -10.77 2.40 34.56
N ASP A 559 -10.84 3.27 35.57
CA ASP A 559 -12.09 3.66 36.25
C ASP A 559 -12.52 5.03 35.71
N LEU A 560 -13.61 5.06 34.97
CA LEU A 560 -14.04 6.28 34.29
C LEU A 560 -14.42 7.39 35.26
N THR A 561 -14.91 7.05 36.46
CA THR A 561 -15.27 8.05 37.48
C THR A 561 -14.04 8.77 38.02
N LEU A 562 -12.98 8.01 38.33
CA LEU A 562 -11.71 8.55 38.79
C LEU A 562 -10.98 9.29 37.67
N GLN A 563 -11.08 8.76 36.41
CA GLN A 563 -10.49 9.40 35.24
C GLN A 563 -11.11 10.77 34.98
N GLN A 564 -12.45 10.91 35.03
CA GLN A 564 -13.15 12.18 34.84
C GLN A 564 -12.71 13.20 35.86
N ARG A 565 -12.59 12.79 37.14
CA ARG A 565 -12.13 13.65 38.19
C ARG A 565 -10.68 14.13 37.97
N ALA A 566 -9.81 13.25 37.51
CA ALA A 566 -8.44 13.62 37.18
C ALA A 566 -8.39 14.65 36.02
N ASP A 567 -9.14 14.42 34.96
CA ASP A 567 -9.17 15.28 33.79
C ASP A 567 -9.77 16.65 34.10
N GLU A 568 -10.83 16.72 34.94
CA GLU A 568 -11.41 17.97 35.42
C GLU A 568 -10.39 18.83 36.23
N MET A 569 -9.57 18.17 37.06
CA MET A 569 -8.53 18.87 37.85
C MET A 569 -7.34 19.31 37.01
N MET A 570 -7.10 18.65 35.88
CA MET A 570 -6.02 18.96 34.93
C MET A 570 -6.41 20.00 33.86
N LEU A 571 -7.68 20.46 33.84
CA LEU A 571 -8.12 21.46 32.86
C LEU A 571 -7.30 22.77 32.94
N GLY A 572 -6.74 23.18 31.81
CA GLY A 572 -5.91 24.38 31.69
C GLY A 572 -4.45 24.20 32.13
N HIS A 573 -4.03 22.97 32.45
CA HIS A 573 -2.67 22.65 32.86
C HIS A 573 -2.07 21.61 31.90
N SER A 574 -0.74 21.64 31.73
CA SER A 574 -0.01 20.64 30.90
C SER A 574 0.71 19.64 31.81
N GLY A 575 0.52 18.36 31.50
CA GLY A 575 1.14 17.32 32.34
C GLY A 575 0.41 15.98 32.25
N ALA A 576 0.64 15.11 33.21
CA ALA A 576 0.05 13.78 33.30
C ALA A 576 -0.26 13.34 34.72
N VAL A 577 -1.30 12.50 34.85
CA VAL A 577 -1.67 11.85 36.12
C VAL A 577 -1.81 10.37 35.90
N ILE A 578 -1.18 9.56 36.77
CA ILE A 578 -1.31 8.10 36.78
C ILE A 578 -1.73 7.68 38.18
N LEU A 579 -2.78 6.89 38.27
CA LEU A 579 -3.17 6.14 39.47
C LEU A 579 -3.18 4.67 39.08
N LEU A 580 -2.44 3.84 39.85
CA LEU A 580 -2.36 2.42 39.60
C LEU A 580 -2.47 1.58 40.89
N ASN A 581 -2.91 0.35 40.68
CA ASN A 581 -2.85 -0.70 41.69
C ASN A 581 -1.40 -1.21 41.78
N ALA A 582 -0.74 -0.99 42.91
CA ALA A 582 0.67 -1.32 43.11
C ALA A 582 0.96 -2.83 43.04
N GLN A 583 -0.02 -3.68 43.35
CA GLN A 583 0.13 -5.12 43.31
C GLN A 583 -0.09 -5.73 41.96
N SER A 584 -1.20 -5.35 41.27
CA SER A 584 -1.59 -5.96 39.99
C SER A 584 -1.01 -5.24 38.76
N GLY A 585 -0.52 -4.02 38.92
CA GLY A 585 -0.09 -3.15 37.83
C GLY A 585 -1.24 -2.57 37.01
N GLU A 586 -2.50 -2.77 37.41
CA GLU A 586 -3.67 -2.20 36.74
C GLU A 586 -3.69 -0.69 36.87
N ILE A 587 -3.73 0.02 35.73
CA ILE A 587 -3.80 1.47 35.68
C ILE A 587 -5.26 1.90 35.78
N LEU A 588 -5.62 2.58 36.88
CA LEU A 588 -6.97 3.02 37.16
C LEU A 588 -7.27 4.40 36.52
N VAL A 589 -6.24 5.26 36.47
CA VAL A 589 -6.29 6.57 35.84
C VAL A 589 -5.04 6.76 34.99
N MET A 590 -5.20 7.23 33.78
CA MET A 590 -4.14 7.72 32.90
C MET A 590 -4.61 8.98 32.21
N SER A 591 -4.37 10.13 32.82
CA SER A 591 -4.73 11.43 32.29
C SER A 591 -3.50 12.08 31.63
N SER A 592 -3.71 12.73 30.50
CA SER A 592 -2.68 13.44 29.72
C SER A 592 -3.26 14.71 29.13
N HIS A 593 -2.76 15.84 29.52
CA HIS A 593 -3.24 17.17 29.11
C HIS A 593 -2.12 18.02 28.50
N PRO A 594 -2.46 18.91 27.53
CA PRO A 594 -3.78 19.08 26.92
C PRO A 594 -4.25 17.87 26.12
N THR A 595 -5.55 17.77 25.95
CA THR A 595 -6.22 16.71 25.17
C THR A 595 -6.90 17.26 23.92
N PHE A 596 -7.51 16.40 23.11
CA PHE A 596 -8.26 16.77 21.90
C PHE A 596 -9.49 15.88 21.73
N ASN A 597 -10.47 16.34 20.94
CA ASN A 597 -11.65 15.53 20.65
C ASN A 597 -11.51 14.77 19.33
N PRO A 598 -11.34 13.42 19.36
CA PRO A 598 -11.15 12.63 18.16
C PRO A 598 -12.39 12.54 17.26
N ASN A 599 -13.58 12.87 17.75
CA ASN A 599 -14.79 12.91 16.94
C ASN A 599 -14.74 14.02 15.87
N TYR A 600 -13.95 15.09 16.08
CA TYR A 600 -13.76 16.22 15.16
C TYR A 600 -12.41 16.21 14.45
N LEU A 601 -11.70 15.09 14.46
CA LEU A 601 -10.34 15.00 13.94
C LEU A 601 -10.22 15.41 12.47
N ASN A 602 -11.25 15.16 11.65
CA ASN A 602 -11.27 15.59 10.24
C ASN A 602 -11.20 17.11 10.07
N GLU A 603 -11.69 17.86 11.05
CA GLU A 603 -11.77 19.33 11.04
C GLU A 603 -10.51 19.95 11.65
N ILE A 604 -10.05 19.39 12.78
CA ILE A 604 -8.98 19.98 13.61
C ILE A 604 -7.61 19.32 13.39
N GLY A 605 -7.53 18.14 12.76
CA GLY A 605 -6.31 17.31 12.73
C GLY A 605 -5.09 18.00 12.10
N SER A 606 -5.30 18.84 11.07
CA SER A 606 -4.19 19.61 10.47
C SER A 606 -3.64 20.72 11.41
N GLN A 607 -4.46 21.19 12.35
CA GLN A 607 -4.08 22.18 13.37
C GLN A 607 -3.34 21.49 14.52
N LEU A 608 -3.84 20.34 14.99
CA LEU A 608 -3.25 19.57 16.07
C LEU A 608 -1.78 19.17 15.83
N ASN A 609 -1.41 18.88 14.58
CA ASN A 609 -0.01 18.58 14.23
C ASN A 609 0.93 19.78 14.33
N LYS A 610 0.40 21.01 14.34
CA LYS A 610 1.15 22.26 14.41
C LYS A 610 1.00 22.95 15.78
N ASP A 611 0.19 22.38 16.65
CA ASP A 611 -0.09 22.92 17.96
C ASP A 611 1.17 22.87 18.83
N PRO A 612 1.65 24.01 19.37
CA PRO A 612 2.83 24.05 20.22
C PRO A 612 2.66 23.23 21.51
N ASP A 613 1.43 23.10 21.99
CA ASP A 613 1.11 22.36 23.22
C ASP A 613 1.06 20.84 23.01
N LYS A 614 1.23 20.36 21.76
CA LYS A 614 1.38 18.94 21.38
C LYS A 614 0.32 18.01 22.01
N PRO A 615 -1.00 18.25 21.79
CA PRO A 615 -2.07 17.48 22.43
C PRO A 615 -2.14 16.02 21.96
N LEU A 616 -1.48 15.67 20.84
CA LEU A 616 -1.42 14.29 20.34
C LEU A 616 -0.48 13.38 21.15
N ILE A 617 0.37 13.94 22.00
CA ILE A 617 1.33 13.17 22.81
C ILE A 617 0.64 12.66 24.06
N ASN A 618 0.72 11.35 24.33
CA ASN A 618 0.36 10.81 25.63
C ASN A 618 1.49 11.06 26.64
N ARG A 619 1.37 12.16 27.40
CA ARG A 619 2.38 12.59 28.35
C ARG A 619 2.65 11.57 29.45
N ALA A 620 1.67 10.74 29.79
CA ALA A 620 1.82 9.72 30.83
C ALA A 620 2.87 8.63 30.47
N VAL A 621 3.03 8.33 29.16
CA VAL A 621 3.90 7.23 28.68
C VAL A 621 4.93 7.68 27.65
N GLN A 622 4.74 8.82 26.99
CA GLN A 622 5.63 9.36 25.95
C GLN A 622 6.31 10.67 26.38
N GLY A 623 5.73 11.39 27.36
CA GLY A 623 6.38 12.54 27.97
C GLY A 623 7.63 12.09 28.73
N LEU A 624 8.76 12.72 28.45
CA LEU A 624 10.04 12.43 29.11
C LEU A 624 10.47 13.68 29.91
N TYR A 625 10.55 13.52 31.19
CA TYR A 625 10.80 14.62 32.14
C TYR A 625 12.04 14.31 33.00
N PRO A 626 12.84 15.35 33.34
CA PRO A 626 14.00 15.16 34.18
C PRO A 626 13.58 14.66 35.59
N THR A 627 14.37 13.78 36.15
CA THR A 627 14.06 13.17 37.44
C THR A 627 14.18 14.14 38.62
N GLY A 628 15.19 15.02 38.62
CA GLY A 628 15.38 15.99 39.71
C GLY A 628 15.42 15.32 41.10
N THR A 629 14.60 15.87 42.02
CA THR A 629 14.46 15.35 43.40
C THR A 629 13.38 14.25 43.53
N VAL A 630 12.70 13.85 42.43
CA VAL A 630 11.70 12.77 42.45
C VAL A 630 12.29 11.43 42.88
N ILE A 631 13.60 11.25 42.74
CA ILE A 631 14.31 10.00 43.06
C ILE A 631 14.58 9.82 44.57
N GLU A 632 14.36 10.82 45.41
CA GLU A 632 14.70 10.78 46.85
C GLU A 632 14.04 9.60 47.61
N PRO A 633 12.73 9.28 47.43
CA PRO A 633 12.12 8.13 48.11
C PRO A 633 12.75 6.79 47.69
N PHE A 634 13.17 6.66 46.44
CA PHE A 634 13.82 5.45 45.91
C PHE A 634 15.25 5.34 46.38
N ALA A 635 15.94 6.46 46.53
CA ALA A 635 17.26 6.52 47.10
C ALA A 635 17.26 6.17 48.59
N GLN A 636 16.27 6.64 49.31
CA GLN A 636 16.06 6.29 50.73
C GLN A 636 15.83 4.77 50.89
N ALA A 637 15.03 4.17 49.95
CA ALA A 637 14.76 2.73 49.96
C ALA A 637 16.02 1.88 49.68
N LEU A 638 16.83 2.26 48.68
CA LEU A 638 18.00 1.47 48.29
C LEU A 638 19.22 1.72 49.17
N LEU A 639 19.47 2.96 49.57
CA LEU A 639 20.74 3.43 50.16
C LEU A 639 20.60 4.01 51.58
N GLY A 640 19.36 4.24 52.05
CA GLY A 640 19.09 4.83 53.34
C GLY A 640 19.44 6.35 53.44
N LYS A 641 19.57 7.04 52.33
CA LYS A 641 19.91 8.44 52.23
C LYS A 641 19.32 9.11 50.97
N THR A 642 19.17 10.44 51.02
CA THR A 642 18.59 11.20 49.92
C THR A 642 19.62 11.96 49.08
N GLU A 643 20.76 12.36 49.66
CA GLU A 643 21.88 12.95 48.91
C GLU A 643 22.70 11.88 48.20
N LEU A 644 22.83 12.01 46.87
CA LEU A 644 23.41 10.97 46.00
C LEU A 644 24.61 11.49 45.21
N THR A 645 25.68 10.69 45.19
CA THR A 645 26.72 10.81 44.17
C THR A 645 26.21 10.31 42.83
N GLU A 646 26.90 10.63 41.76
CA GLU A 646 26.53 10.20 40.38
C GLU A 646 26.41 8.68 40.25
N ASN A 647 27.34 7.91 40.79
CA ASN A 647 27.31 6.44 40.75
C ASN A 647 26.16 5.84 41.55
N GLU A 648 25.81 6.44 42.69
CA GLU A 648 24.69 6.01 43.53
C GLU A 648 23.36 6.31 42.82
N ARG A 649 23.26 7.43 42.16
CA ARG A 649 22.11 7.78 41.32
C ARG A 649 21.87 6.76 40.19
N LYS A 650 22.94 6.34 39.56
CA LYS A 650 22.90 5.28 38.53
C LYS A 650 22.41 3.95 39.13
N SER A 651 22.87 3.57 40.30
CA SER A 651 22.41 2.36 40.97
C SER A 651 20.92 2.40 41.33
N VAL A 652 20.38 3.59 41.72
CA VAL A 652 18.96 3.78 41.96
C VAL A 652 18.16 3.61 40.65
N TYR A 653 18.65 4.19 39.55
CA TYR A 653 17.99 4.04 38.25
C TYR A 653 17.94 2.57 37.77
N GLU A 654 19.00 1.83 37.95
CA GLU A 654 19.08 0.41 37.60
C GLU A 654 18.13 -0.43 38.48
N ALA A 655 18.14 -0.21 39.78
CA ALA A 655 17.33 -1.00 40.74
C ALA A 655 15.82 -0.80 40.53
N PHE A 656 15.38 0.45 40.28
CA PHE A 656 13.96 0.78 40.08
C PHE A 656 13.50 0.77 38.63
N GLY A 657 14.36 0.32 37.68
CA GLY A 657 13.98 0.11 36.27
C GLY A 657 13.80 1.38 35.46
N PHE A 658 14.33 2.54 35.88
CA PHE A 658 14.25 3.80 35.13
C PHE A 658 14.99 3.73 33.79
N ASN A 659 15.96 2.83 33.61
CA ASN A 659 16.72 2.63 32.38
C ASN A 659 15.98 1.74 31.36
N SER A 660 14.83 1.16 31.73
CA SER A 660 14.06 0.24 30.88
C SER A 660 12.80 0.91 30.35
N THR A 661 12.42 0.54 29.12
CA THR A 661 11.17 0.98 28.52
C THR A 661 10.02 0.12 29.04
N PRO A 662 9.00 0.69 29.70
CA PRO A 662 7.85 -0.08 30.16
C PRO A 662 7.10 -0.75 29.01
N GLN A 663 6.71 -2.00 29.20
CA GLN A 663 5.91 -2.75 28.22
C GLN A 663 4.42 -2.54 28.53
N LEU A 664 3.70 -1.86 27.64
CA LEU A 664 2.26 -1.59 27.78
C LEU A 664 1.55 -1.73 26.42
N GLN A 665 0.23 -1.81 26.42
CA GLN A 665 -0.59 -1.88 25.20
C GLN A 665 -0.62 -0.55 24.41
N VAL A 666 -0.07 0.52 24.91
CA VAL A 666 0.16 1.78 24.19
C VAL A 666 1.65 1.98 23.99
N GLN A 667 2.00 2.77 22.97
CA GLN A 667 3.40 3.08 22.69
C GLN A 667 4.01 3.89 23.84
N THR A 668 5.11 3.39 24.41
CA THR A 668 5.87 4.02 25.49
C THR A 668 7.19 4.56 24.96
N ALA A 669 7.68 5.66 25.52
CA ALA A 669 8.99 6.20 25.18
C ALA A 669 10.10 5.48 25.95
N ALA A 670 11.26 5.33 25.32
CA ALA A 670 12.48 4.90 25.98
C ALA A 670 13.08 6.06 26.78
N PRO A 671 13.66 5.83 27.96
CA PRO A 671 14.32 6.85 28.73
C PRO A 671 15.51 7.44 27.98
N ILE A 672 15.74 8.73 28.09
CA ILE A 672 16.81 9.44 27.40
C ILE A 672 17.75 10.10 28.42
N SER A 673 19.07 9.96 28.21
CA SER A 673 20.09 10.73 28.88
C SER A 673 20.68 11.73 27.91
N ALA A 674 20.56 13.03 28.20
CA ALA A 674 21.11 14.10 27.36
C ALA A 674 22.65 14.12 27.34
N THR A 675 23.28 13.63 28.41
CA THR A 675 24.72 13.51 28.55
C THR A 675 25.08 12.08 29.02
N PRO A 676 26.37 11.68 28.95
CA PRO A 676 26.83 10.42 29.56
C PRO A 676 26.64 10.36 31.10
N HIS A 677 26.21 11.47 31.74
CA HIS A 677 25.99 11.55 33.16
C HIS A 677 24.57 11.13 33.55
N ALA A 678 24.45 10.23 34.51
CA ALA A 678 23.17 9.68 35.00
C ALA A 678 22.25 10.74 35.64
N ALA A 679 22.79 11.93 35.95
CA ALA A 679 22.02 13.05 36.53
C ALA A 679 20.97 13.59 35.56
N ASP A 680 21.15 13.42 34.25
CA ASP A 680 20.30 14.00 33.21
C ASP A 680 19.26 13.00 32.65
N LEU A 681 18.97 11.94 33.39
CA LEU A 681 18.00 10.94 32.94
C LEU A 681 16.59 11.51 32.90
N HIS A 682 15.94 11.46 31.72
CA HIS A 682 14.55 11.83 31.50
C HIS A 682 13.70 10.56 31.44
N VAL A 683 12.66 10.52 32.22
CA VAL A 683 11.77 9.37 32.39
C VAL A 683 10.31 9.72 32.21
N SER A 684 9.48 8.76 31.86
CA SER A 684 8.03 8.95 31.75
C SER A 684 7.35 8.88 33.14
N PRO A 685 6.19 9.54 33.32
CA PRO A 685 5.37 9.40 34.53
C PRO A 685 5.03 7.96 34.86
N LEU A 686 4.84 7.09 33.87
CA LEU A 686 4.61 5.66 34.07
C LEU A 686 5.81 4.97 34.73
N GLN A 687 7.05 5.28 34.33
CA GLN A 687 8.23 4.69 34.95
C GLN A 687 8.32 5.08 36.42
N VAL A 688 8.03 6.34 36.75
CA VAL A 688 8.00 6.82 38.14
C VAL A 688 6.85 6.17 38.93
N ALA A 689 5.69 5.94 38.30
CA ALA A 689 4.57 5.24 38.96
C ALA A 689 4.89 3.79 39.28
N LEU A 690 5.55 3.07 38.33
CA LEU A 690 5.98 1.68 38.59
C LEU A 690 7.05 1.57 39.67
N ALA A 691 8.01 2.48 39.70
CA ALA A 691 9.00 2.59 40.77
C ALA A 691 8.33 2.91 42.11
N SER A 692 7.34 3.82 42.13
CA SER A 692 6.57 4.17 43.32
C SER A 692 5.74 3.00 43.85
N ALA A 693 5.23 2.14 42.95
CA ALA A 693 4.50 0.93 43.33
C ALA A 693 5.34 -0.02 44.20
N ALA A 694 6.66 -0.12 43.92
CA ALA A 694 7.56 -0.93 44.74
C ALA A 694 7.61 -0.47 46.21
N LEU A 695 7.43 0.83 46.50
CA LEU A 695 7.39 1.32 47.86
C LEU A 695 6.08 0.95 48.58
N SER A 696 4.99 0.73 47.87
CA SER A 696 3.67 0.36 48.43
C SER A 696 3.37 -1.13 48.36
N ASP A 697 4.13 -1.93 47.59
CA ASP A 697 3.95 -3.39 47.45
C ASP A 697 5.27 -4.13 47.72
N HIS A 698 5.75 -4.08 48.97
CA HIS A 698 6.84 -4.93 49.48
C HIS A 698 8.10 -4.95 48.59
N GLY A 699 8.41 -3.86 47.91
CA GLY A 699 9.59 -3.72 47.06
C GLY A 699 9.44 -4.27 45.61
N VAL A 700 8.26 -4.73 45.21
CA VAL A 700 7.98 -5.28 43.88
C VAL A 700 7.43 -4.19 42.97
N ALA A 701 8.08 -3.94 41.82
CA ALA A 701 7.55 -3.14 40.74
C ALA A 701 6.68 -4.01 39.85
N PRO A 702 5.37 -3.74 39.70
CA PRO A 702 4.46 -4.58 38.95
C PRO A 702 4.63 -4.39 37.44
N ALA A 703 4.19 -5.40 36.66
CA ALA A 703 4.03 -5.25 35.22
C ALA A 703 2.79 -4.39 34.92
N PRO A 704 2.92 -3.27 34.19
CA PRO A 704 1.79 -2.38 33.92
C PRO A 704 0.75 -3.04 33.01
N ARG A 705 -0.52 -2.76 33.29
CA ARG A 705 -1.65 -3.35 32.59
C ARG A 705 -2.75 -2.33 32.36
N LEU A 706 -3.17 -2.19 31.08
CA LEU A 706 -4.23 -1.26 30.69
C LEU A 706 -5.45 -2.00 30.10
N ALA A 707 -5.25 -3.00 29.25
CA ALA A 707 -6.31 -3.87 28.77
C ALA A 707 -6.35 -5.16 29.59
N ILE A 708 -7.52 -5.46 30.19
CA ILE A 708 -7.67 -6.58 31.15
C ILE A 708 -8.17 -7.84 30.42
N SER A 709 -9.27 -7.71 29.66
CA SER A 709 -9.96 -8.86 29.10
C SER A 709 -10.67 -8.51 27.80
N VAL A 710 -10.92 -9.53 26.99
CA VAL A 710 -11.67 -9.45 25.73
C VAL A 710 -12.89 -10.37 25.81
N ASN A 711 -14.03 -9.90 25.31
CA ASN A 711 -15.27 -10.67 25.29
C ASN A 711 -15.32 -11.55 24.03
N THR A 712 -15.05 -12.83 24.17
CA THR A 712 -15.05 -13.81 23.07
C THR A 712 -16.42 -14.49 22.92
N PRO A 713 -16.86 -14.82 21.68
CA PRO A 713 -18.17 -15.46 21.44
C PRO A 713 -18.29 -16.87 22.06
N THR A 714 -17.18 -17.55 22.28
CA THR A 714 -17.16 -18.96 22.72
C THR A 714 -17.05 -19.13 24.22
N VAL A 715 -16.32 -18.25 24.92
CA VAL A 715 -15.98 -18.40 26.35
C VAL A 715 -16.46 -17.20 27.19
N GLY A 716 -16.85 -16.11 26.52
CA GLY A 716 -17.13 -14.83 27.19
C GLY A 716 -15.82 -14.07 27.48
N TRP A 717 -15.72 -13.44 28.66
CA TRP A 717 -14.56 -12.64 29.04
C TRP A 717 -13.31 -13.49 29.27
N VAL A 718 -12.31 -13.32 28.41
CA VAL A 718 -11.00 -13.97 28.48
C VAL A 718 -9.96 -12.94 28.87
N VAL A 719 -9.18 -13.25 29.91
CA VAL A 719 -8.12 -12.37 30.42
C VAL A 719 -6.98 -12.27 29.40
N LEU A 720 -6.54 -11.04 29.11
CA LEU A 720 -5.41 -10.78 28.23
C LEU A 720 -4.08 -10.94 29.00
N PRO A 721 -3.03 -11.45 28.35
CA PRO A 721 -1.72 -11.54 28.97
C PRO A 721 -1.14 -10.13 29.22
N THR A 722 -0.42 -9.97 30.32
CA THR A 722 0.35 -8.75 30.61
C THR A 722 1.55 -8.64 29.67
N PRO A 723 1.83 -7.47 29.04
CA PRO A 723 2.97 -7.33 28.14
C PRO A 723 4.33 -7.39 28.84
N GLY A 724 4.39 -6.94 30.08
CA GLY A 724 5.62 -6.83 30.88
C GLY A 724 5.79 -7.93 31.93
N ILE A 725 6.89 -7.84 32.68
CA ILE A 725 7.22 -8.72 33.78
C ILE A 725 7.43 -7.86 35.03
N SER A 726 6.88 -8.28 36.17
CA SER A 726 7.16 -7.68 37.50
C SER A 726 8.58 -8.05 37.93
N PHE A 727 9.22 -7.17 38.68
CA PHE A 727 10.57 -7.41 39.23
C PHE A 727 10.72 -6.86 40.64
N GLN A 728 11.63 -7.46 41.43
CA GLN A 728 11.98 -7.00 42.76
C GLN A 728 12.97 -5.84 42.65
N ALA A 729 12.56 -4.62 43.03
CA ALA A 729 13.40 -3.42 43.02
C ALA A 729 14.28 -3.34 44.28
N VAL A 730 13.69 -3.54 45.46
CA VAL A 730 14.35 -3.53 46.75
C VAL A 730 13.73 -4.58 47.69
N GLN A 731 14.32 -4.85 48.83
CA GLN A 731 13.73 -5.74 49.82
C GLN A 731 12.49 -5.11 50.47
N ALA A 732 11.55 -5.96 50.95
CA ALA A 732 10.29 -5.48 51.55
C ALA A 732 10.52 -4.59 52.79
N SER A 733 11.51 -4.88 53.62
CA SER A 733 11.88 -4.06 54.76
C SER A 733 12.35 -2.67 54.36
N GLN A 734 13.20 -2.58 53.32
CA GLN A 734 13.74 -1.33 52.83
C GLN A 734 12.63 -0.45 52.19
N ALA A 735 11.71 -1.08 51.43
CA ALA A 735 10.56 -0.36 50.87
C ALA A 735 9.65 0.22 51.95
N ASN A 736 9.37 -0.57 53.02
CA ASN A 736 8.53 -0.13 54.12
C ASN A 736 9.17 0.97 54.94
N GLU A 737 10.48 0.89 55.26
CA GLU A 737 11.22 1.96 55.95
C GLU A 737 11.22 3.26 55.18
N ALA A 738 11.44 3.19 53.86
CA ALA A 738 11.36 4.35 53.00
C ALA A 738 9.96 4.95 52.94
N ALA A 739 8.93 4.14 52.75
CA ALA A 739 7.54 4.63 52.77
C ALA A 739 7.18 5.31 54.11
N GLN A 740 7.61 4.77 55.23
CA GLN A 740 7.41 5.35 56.53
C GLN A 740 8.17 6.68 56.73
N ALA A 741 9.39 6.80 56.20
CA ALA A 741 10.16 8.06 56.24
C ALA A 741 9.49 9.24 55.53
N PHE A 742 8.70 8.93 54.50
CA PHE A 742 7.95 9.91 53.72
C PHE A 742 6.46 10.04 54.10
N THR A 743 6.06 9.44 55.22
CA THR A 743 4.68 9.52 55.71
C THR A 743 4.44 10.84 56.46
N ALA A 744 3.41 11.58 56.03
CA ALA A 744 2.97 12.77 56.70
C ALA A 744 2.27 12.43 58.02
N ASN A 745 2.45 13.26 59.08
CA ASN A 745 1.87 13.05 60.41
C ASN A 745 0.34 12.84 60.32
N GLY A 746 -0.12 11.61 60.59
CA GLY A 746 -1.54 11.25 60.63
C GLY A 746 -2.12 10.74 59.32
N GLY A 747 -1.36 10.64 58.21
CA GLY A 747 -1.82 10.11 56.93
C GLY A 747 -1.64 8.56 56.81
N GLY A 748 -2.62 7.87 56.26
CA GLY A 748 -2.54 6.46 55.92
C GLY A 748 -1.75 6.14 54.63
N TYR A 749 -0.98 7.09 54.12
CA TYR A 749 -0.20 7.03 52.92
C TYR A 749 1.12 7.81 53.02
N TRP A 750 2.13 7.43 52.24
CA TRP A 750 3.37 8.19 52.08
C TRP A 750 3.24 9.17 50.90
N SER A 751 3.96 10.28 50.93
CA SER A 751 3.96 11.25 49.83
C SER A 751 5.27 12.04 49.72
N HIS A 752 5.61 12.46 48.51
CA HIS A 752 6.78 13.30 48.21
C HIS A 752 6.50 14.25 47.07
N ILE A 753 7.03 15.48 47.17
CA ILE A 753 7.00 16.49 46.08
C ILE A 753 8.42 16.63 45.55
N GLY A 754 8.62 16.22 44.30
CA GLY A 754 9.86 16.37 43.56
C GLY A 754 9.82 17.60 42.64
N ARG A 755 10.97 18.22 42.40
CA ARG A 755 11.16 19.30 41.46
C ARG A 755 12.34 19.01 40.55
N ALA A 756 12.22 19.37 39.28
CA ALA A 756 13.30 19.24 38.31
C ALA A 756 13.31 20.44 37.39
N SER A 757 14.50 20.80 36.86
CA SER A 757 14.62 21.83 35.85
C SER A 757 14.50 21.16 34.48
N GLY A 758 13.46 21.50 33.73
CA GLY A 758 13.28 21.11 32.31
C GLY A 758 13.95 22.09 31.35
N ASP A 759 13.90 21.78 30.04
CA ASP A 759 14.53 22.61 29.00
C ASP A 759 13.89 23.99 28.87
N GLU A 760 12.56 24.10 29.08
CA GLU A 760 11.80 25.35 28.89
C GLU A 760 11.10 25.82 30.16
N SER A 761 10.88 24.92 31.16
CA SER A 761 10.16 25.21 32.39
C SER A 761 10.61 24.31 33.54
N GLN A 762 10.23 24.66 34.77
CA GLN A 762 10.38 23.74 35.91
C GLN A 762 9.28 22.67 35.83
N VAL A 763 9.64 21.42 36.13
CA VAL A 763 8.71 20.30 36.21
C VAL A 763 8.45 19.96 37.66
N THR A 764 7.18 19.89 38.04
CA THR A 764 6.75 19.48 39.36
C THR A 764 6.24 18.06 39.34
N TRP A 765 6.73 17.26 40.28
CA TRP A 765 6.28 15.90 40.56
C TRP A 765 5.59 15.80 41.90
N PHE A 766 4.49 15.05 41.97
CA PHE A 766 3.93 14.58 43.22
C PHE A 766 3.76 13.09 43.20
N LEU A 767 4.30 12.41 44.19
CA LEU A 767 4.20 10.95 44.37
C LEU A 767 3.45 10.72 45.67
N ALA A 768 2.55 9.75 45.67
CA ALA A 768 1.97 9.23 46.93
C ALA A 768 1.51 7.78 46.74
N GLY A 769 1.49 7.02 47.84
CA GLY A 769 1.00 5.67 47.78
C GLY A 769 0.63 5.13 49.17
N THR A 770 -0.18 4.10 49.20
CA THR A 770 -0.61 3.44 50.44
C THR A 770 0.58 2.78 51.16
N LEU A 771 0.51 2.76 52.51
CA LEU A 771 1.50 2.07 53.31
C LEU A 771 1.28 0.57 53.32
N ALA A 772 2.31 -0.21 53.68
CA ALA A 772 2.26 -1.68 53.67
C ALA A 772 1.24 -2.29 54.67
N ASN A 773 0.79 -1.48 55.67
CA ASN A 773 -0.26 -1.89 56.59
C ASN A 773 -1.68 -1.61 56.09
N TRP A 774 -1.83 -1.08 54.87
CA TRP A 774 -3.13 -0.89 54.23
C TRP A 774 -3.80 -2.21 53.93
N GLN A 775 -5.03 -2.41 54.41
CA GLN A 775 -5.76 -3.68 54.39
C GLN A 775 -6.49 -3.96 53.04
N ALA A 776 -6.66 -2.94 52.21
CA ALA A 776 -7.27 -3.06 50.89
C ALA A 776 -6.21 -3.04 49.79
N THR A 777 -6.60 -2.93 48.54
CA THR A 777 -5.72 -2.89 47.38
C THR A 777 -4.68 -1.76 47.51
N PRO A 778 -3.37 -2.03 47.40
CA PRO A 778 -2.35 -1.01 47.49
C PRO A 778 -2.40 -0.12 46.26
N LEU A 779 -2.40 1.22 46.46
CA LEU A 779 -2.55 2.22 45.41
C LEU A 779 -1.37 3.17 45.37
N VAL A 780 -1.03 3.65 44.18
CA VAL A 780 -0.01 4.68 43.97
C VAL A 780 -0.52 5.68 42.94
N VAL A 781 -0.29 6.97 43.25
CA VAL A 781 -0.58 8.08 42.35
C VAL A 781 0.72 8.85 42.03
N VAL A 782 0.88 9.22 40.77
CA VAL A 782 1.92 10.12 40.29
C VAL A 782 1.27 11.26 39.49
N VAL A 783 1.58 12.49 39.85
CA VAL A 783 1.18 13.70 39.13
C VAL A 783 2.44 14.39 38.63
N THR A 784 2.46 14.74 37.36
CA THR A 784 3.55 15.49 36.73
C THR A 784 2.97 16.72 36.06
N LEU A 785 3.46 17.93 36.42
CA LEU A 785 3.05 19.19 35.83
C LEU A 785 4.25 19.83 35.12
N GLU A 786 4.00 20.39 33.91
CA GLU A 786 5.00 21.16 33.15
C GLU A 786 5.09 22.61 33.65
N GLU A 787 4.95 22.80 34.97
CA GLU A 787 5.00 24.11 35.67
C GLU A 787 5.49 23.92 37.11
N ASP A 788 5.96 25.00 37.76
CA ASP A 788 6.31 24.98 39.21
C ASP A 788 5.05 25.20 40.05
N ASN A 789 4.27 24.14 40.27
CA ASN A 789 3.05 24.21 41.05
C ASN A 789 2.88 23.00 41.98
N GLY A 790 3.71 22.93 43.03
CA GLY A 790 3.69 21.83 43.98
C GLY A 790 2.37 21.70 44.75
N ARG A 791 1.65 22.82 44.99
CA ARG A 791 0.36 22.79 45.70
C ARG A 791 -0.72 22.12 44.83
N LEU A 792 -0.78 22.43 43.57
CA LEU A 792 -1.74 21.83 42.63
C LEU A 792 -1.45 20.35 42.44
N ALA A 793 -0.20 19.99 42.17
CA ALA A 793 0.21 18.59 42.04
C ALA A 793 -0.16 17.77 43.27
N GLN A 794 0.09 18.29 44.45
CA GLN A 794 -0.30 17.68 45.72
C GLN A 794 -1.83 17.55 45.86
N TYR A 795 -2.58 18.60 45.57
CA TYR A 795 -4.04 18.58 45.64
C TYR A 795 -4.65 17.51 44.73
N ILE A 796 -4.21 17.46 43.46
CA ILE A 796 -4.68 16.48 42.50
C ILE A 796 -4.37 15.04 42.96
N GLY A 797 -3.13 14.77 43.35
CA GLY A 797 -2.71 13.44 43.79
C GLY A 797 -3.41 13.01 45.10
N GLN A 798 -3.58 13.88 46.09
CA GLN A 798 -4.26 13.56 47.34
C GLN A 798 -5.76 13.28 47.14
N GLU A 799 -6.45 14.12 46.35
CA GLU A 799 -7.86 13.92 46.05
C GLU A 799 -8.12 12.59 45.32
N LEU A 800 -7.28 12.24 44.35
CA LEU A 800 -7.43 10.99 43.63
C LEU A 800 -7.10 9.76 44.48
N LEU A 801 -6.00 9.81 45.24
CA LEU A 801 -5.60 8.71 46.10
C LEU A 801 -6.66 8.47 47.19
N THR A 802 -7.07 9.52 47.91
CA THR A 802 -8.07 9.40 48.97
C THR A 802 -9.46 9.05 48.43
N GLY A 803 -9.81 9.55 47.23
CA GLY A 803 -11.03 9.13 46.53
C GLY A 803 -11.07 7.65 46.18
N ALA A 804 -9.94 7.13 45.71
CA ALA A 804 -9.78 5.69 45.36
C ALA A 804 -9.64 4.78 46.59
N MET A 805 -9.22 5.32 47.72
CA MET A 805 -9.14 4.58 49.03
C MET A 805 -10.50 4.43 49.71
N ARG A 806 -11.50 5.19 49.32
CA ARG A 806 -12.88 5.05 49.86
C ARG A 806 -13.52 3.81 49.24
N PRO A 807 -14.20 2.96 50.07
CA PRO A 807 -14.82 1.72 49.59
C PRO A 807 -15.99 1.98 48.65
#